data_bb892b33c581da1515e3c86d0e247468
#
_entry.id   bb892b33c581da1515e3c86d0e247468
#
_cell.length_a   1.000
_cell.length_b   1.000
_cell.length_c   1.000
_cell.angle_alpha   90.00
_cell.angle_beta   90.00
_cell.angle_gamma   90.00
#
_symmetry.space_group_name_H-M   'P 1'
#
loop_
_entity.id
_entity.type
_entity.pdbx_description
1 polymer ?
#
loop_
_entity_poly.entity_id
_entity_poly.type
_entity_poly.pdbx_seq_one_letter_code
_entity_poly.pdbx_strand_id
1 'polypeptide(L)'
;MTSLIKRNASGSTGDGDANLLINGVVGVPGGIGEGARGARAEAFDRWLGGLSAWPEGVALVAVGGLGRRQCAPYGDLDLVLLHAGVGGVDELASKIWYPVWDAGVRLDHSVRTLAEALSVARDDVKVALGLLDARFVAGDRELADTLVRTATDHWRRTAVRQLPSLREITTARWQAHGELAFLLEGDLKEAAGGLRDVGILRAIATAGVTDALRPAVRAAHLRLLDTRDALHEQAGRRVDRLVAQERDGVAAQLGLRQPESDAAYGPEVVVRDGDALLRRVAGDARTVSHALDDAWRAADRLRSGRRRGGDVRPVRRPVARDVVEHDGELVLARTAIGARPDPSLSLRMAAAAATTRLPIARATCEWLAAYCPPLPSPWPVEARAALITLLGAGPGLVPAWETCDRYGLIDGWLPEWTRLRSLPQHNPVHRYTLDRHLVQTAYEAGRHTREVDRPDLLLLGAFLHDIGKGLPGEGVAGRAGGAADHSIVGAPLAEAVAARIGLPGTEVALIGTLVRLHLLLPDVATRRDLSDPVTIARVAEQVGDPATLDLLHALVRADAAATGPAAWSDWKGRLVAELVTRVRTALDTGVLPAPPAPDPALVAGPLPVVHLTGDRVAVAAADRRGLLATVAGCLALHRLEVLSADASTVDGRALVECRVQPRYGLPPDPIALGGDLRRAVAGDVSVTQRLRGRALAARGSGAAPRVVWHREAATDAVLLELRAADAAGLLYRVTCALDEAGAQVRAARICTLGGDVVDAFYLVGSWPPDDERARLEAAVLAAV
;
A
#
# COMPACT_ATOMS: atom_id res chain seq x y z
N MET A 1 15.56 8.95 -41.58
CA MET A 1 14.24 9.59 -41.51
C MET A 1 13.44 8.85 -40.47
N THR A 2 13.65 9.22 -39.20
CA THR A 2 13.10 8.53 -38.03
C THR A 2 12.32 9.58 -37.25
N SER A 3 11.05 9.78 -37.58
CA SER A 3 10.12 10.55 -36.74
C SER A 3 8.89 10.88 -37.57
N LEU A 4 7.87 10.13 -37.33
CA LEU A 4 6.45 10.44 -37.60
C LEU A 4 5.71 9.12 -37.36
N ILE A 5 4.91 8.97 -36.40
CA ILE A 5 3.58 9.45 -36.10
C ILE A 5 3.19 8.90 -34.71
N LYS A 6 3.33 9.69 -33.67
CA LYS A 6 2.41 9.59 -32.54
C LYS A 6 1.19 10.41 -32.93
N ARG A 7 0.14 9.80 -33.42
CA ARG A 7 -1.20 10.39 -33.40
C ARG A 7 -1.97 9.78 -32.25
N ASN A 8 -2.20 10.61 -31.24
CA ASN A 8 -3.23 10.41 -30.22
C ASN A 8 -4.59 10.34 -30.93
N ALA A 9 -5.19 9.18 -30.98
CA ALA A 9 -6.62 9.05 -31.17
C ALA A 9 -7.26 9.15 -29.79
N SER A 10 -7.52 10.38 -29.33
CA SER A 10 -8.47 10.65 -28.26
C SER A 10 -9.88 10.69 -28.86
N GLY A 11 -10.47 9.54 -29.04
CA GLY A 11 -11.88 9.36 -29.31
C GLY A 11 -12.42 8.41 -28.27
N SER A 12 -13.24 8.92 -27.37
CA SER A 12 -13.95 8.16 -26.33
C SER A 12 -15.08 7.33 -26.94
N THR A 13 -14.75 6.19 -27.53
CA THR A 13 -15.67 5.07 -27.60
C THR A 13 -15.40 4.20 -26.38
N GLY A 14 -16.43 3.93 -25.56
CA GLY A 14 -16.27 3.18 -24.32
C GLY A 14 -15.64 1.80 -24.59
N ASP A 15 -14.75 1.35 -23.71
CA ASP A 15 -14.10 0.02 -23.79
C ASP A 15 -15.08 -1.17 -23.97
N GLY A 16 -16.36 -0.97 -23.66
CA GLY A 16 -17.45 -1.94 -23.88
C GLY A 16 -17.83 -2.16 -25.36
N ASP A 17 -17.75 -1.11 -26.20
CA ASP A 17 -18.07 -1.21 -27.63
C ASP A 17 -16.97 -1.93 -28.42
N ALA A 18 -15.70 -1.78 -28.01
CA ALA A 18 -14.58 -2.47 -28.63
C ALA A 18 -14.66 -4.00 -28.48
N ASN A 19 -15.19 -4.51 -27.36
CA ASN A 19 -15.32 -5.95 -27.14
C ASN A 19 -16.43 -6.59 -27.97
N LEU A 20 -17.54 -5.88 -28.18
CA LEU A 20 -18.61 -6.33 -29.11
C LEU A 20 -18.08 -6.42 -30.54
N LEU A 21 -17.19 -5.51 -30.95
CA LEU A 21 -16.52 -5.53 -32.27
C LEU A 21 -15.52 -6.69 -32.37
N ILE A 22 -14.67 -6.93 -31.34
CA ILE A 22 -13.69 -8.03 -31.32
C ILE A 22 -14.41 -9.39 -31.36
N ASN A 23 -15.43 -9.60 -30.53
CA ASN A 23 -16.19 -10.85 -30.50
C ASN A 23 -17.01 -11.07 -31.78
N GLY A 24 -17.53 -9.99 -32.40
CA GLY A 24 -18.28 -10.06 -33.66
C GLY A 24 -17.41 -10.26 -34.90
N VAL A 25 -16.25 -9.63 -34.98
CA VAL A 25 -15.36 -9.66 -36.14
C VAL A 25 -14.32 -10.78 -36.10
N VAL A 26 -13.75 -11.04 -34.91
CA VAL A 26 -12.63 -12.00 -34.74
C VAL A 26 -13.13 -13.34 -34.16
N GLY A 27 -14.28 -13.36 -33.49
CA GLY A 27 -14.79 -14.57 -32.83
C GLY A 27 -13.86 -15.05 -31.70
N VAL A 28 -13.30 -14.13 -30.93
CA VAL A 28 -12.34 -14.42 -29.85
C VAL A 28 -13.10 -15.02 -28.66
N PRO A 29 -12.77 -16.27 -28.23
CA PRO A 29 -13.49 -16.87 -27.12
C PRO A 29 -13.11 -16.24 -25.78
N GLY A 30 -14.12 -16.01 -24.92
CA GLY A 30 -13.93 -15.65 -23.52
C GLY A 30 -13.39 -16.82 -22.68
N GLY A 31 -13.31 -16.61 -21.35
CA GLY A 31 -12.97 -17.64 -20.39
C GLY A 31 -11.54 -17.55 -19.83
N ILE A 32 -11.31 -18.36 -18.79
CA ILE A 32 -10.11 -18.36 -17.96
C ILE A 32 -9.33 -19.66 -18.19
N GLY A 33 -8.00 -19.60 -18.08
CA GLY A 33 -7.16 -20.77 -18.11
C GLY A 33 -6.41 -20.98 -19.42
N GLU A 34 -5.49 -21.93 -19.42
CA GLU A 34 -4.57 -22.18 -20.52
C GLU A 34 -5.29 -22.53 -21.83
N GLY A 35 -6.35 -23.34 -21.77
CA GLY A 35 -7.16 -23.69 -22.92
C GLY A 35 -7.84 -22.48 -23.56
N ALA A 36 -8.42 -21.59 -22.77
CA ALA A 36 -9.05 -20.35 -23.24
C ALA A 36 -8.03 -19.41 -23.87
N ARG A 37 -6.84 -19.24 -23.26
CA ARG A 37 -5.74 -18.44 -23.83
C ARG A 37 -5.24 -19.01 -25.14
N GLY A 38 -5.13 -20.35 -25.23
CA GLY A 38 -4.77 -21.06 -26.46
C GLY A 38 -5.79 -20.83 -27.58
N ALA A 39 -7.08 -20.97 -27.27
CA ALA A 39 -8.17 -20.74 -28.22
C ALA A 39 -8.21 -19.29 -28.72
N ARG A 40 -7.98 -18.31 -27.84
CA ARG A 40 -7.83 -16.90 -28.22
C ARG A 40 -6.66 -16.68 -29.18
N ALA A 41 -5.52 -17.27 -28.88
CA ALA A 41 -4.36 -17.16 -29.77
C ALA A 41 -4.62 -17.77 -31.15
N GLU A 42 -5.32 -18.91 -31.22
CA GLU A 42 -5.71 -19.55 -32.49
C GLU A 42 -6.74 -18.73 -33.28
N ALA A 43 -7.67 -18.06 -32.58
CA ALA A 43 -8.61 -17.17 -33.22
C ALA A 43 -7.88 -15.96 -33.87
N PHE A 44 -6.95 -15.34 -33.14
CA PHE A 44 -6.12 -14.28 -33.70
C PHE A 44 -5.23 -14.77 -34.85
N ASP A 45 -4.60 -15.92 -34.74
CA ASP A 45 -3.77 -16.50 -35.79
C ASP A 45 -4.55 -16.70 -37.10
N ARG A 46 -5.77 -17.29 -36.99
CA ARG A 46 -6.64 -17.51 -38.16
C ARG A 46 -7.09 -16.19 -38.78
N TRP A 47 -7.51 -15.24 -37.96
CA TRP A 47 -7.95 -13.93 -38.41
C TRP A 47 -6.84 -13.15 -39.11
N LEU A 48 -5.69 -12.98 -38.45
CA LEU A 48 -4.52 -12.28 -38.97
C LEU A 48 -4.00 -12.95 -40.26
N GLY A 49 -3.97 -14.29 -40.28
CA GLY A 49 -3.53 -15.06 -41.44
C GLY A 49 -4.44 -14.86 -42.67
N GLY A 50 -5.74 -14.59 -42.45
CA GLY A 50 -6.74 -14.35 -43.48
C GLY A 50 -6.83 -12.91 -43.99
N LEU A 51 -6.13 -11.94 -43.40
CA LEU A 51 -6.25 -10.52 -43.75
C LEU A 51 -5.62 -10.19 -45.12
N SER A 52 -4.68 -11.01 -45.64
CA SER A 52 -4.03 -10.77 -46.90
C SER A 52 -3.50 -12.07 -47.52
N ALA A 53 -3.23 -12.02 -48.84
CA ALA A 53 -2.37 -12.99 -49.48
C ALA A 53 -0.92 -12.70 -49.12
N TRP A 54 -0.19 -13.74 -48.74
CA TRP A 54 1.18 -13.60 -48.24
C TRP A 54 2.19 -13.84 -49.39
N PRO A 55 2.97 -12.80 -49.78
CA PRO A 55 4.01 -12.97 -50.77
C PRO A 55 5.18 -13.78 -50.20
N GLU A 56 5.92 -14.43 -51.10
CA GLU A 56 7.19 -15.07 -50.74
C GLU A 56 8.18 -14.07 -50.15
N GLY A 57 8.92 -14.45 -49.12
CA GLY A 57 9.84 -13.58 -48.43
C GLY A 57 9.20 -12.56 -47.48
N VAL A 58 7.91 -12.74 -47.09
CA VAL A 58 7.24 -11.96 -46.04
C VAL A 58 6.59 -12.88 -45.02
N ALA A 59 6.83 -12.62 -43.74
CA ALA A 59 6.24 -13.36 -42.63
C ALA A 59 5.60 -12.44 -41.59
N LEU A 60 4.43 -12.77 -41.10
CA LEU A 60 3.88 -12.18 -39.91
C LEU A 60 4.29 -13.00 -38.66
N VAL A 61 4.91 -12.35 -37.72
CA VAL A 61 5.45 -12.95 -36.49
C VAL A 61 4.77 -12.30 -35.28
N ALA A 62 4.21 -13.10 -34.41
CA ALA A 62 3.72 -12.65 -33.12
C ALA A 62 4.85 -12.68 -32.10
N VAL A 63 4.91 -11.66 -31.26
CA VAL A 63 5.80 -11.59 -30.09
C VAL A 63 5.00 -11.38 -28.81
N GLY A 64 5.64 -11.27 -27.65
CA GLY A 64 4.95 -10.97 -26.40
C GLY A 64 3.84 -11.97 -26.06
N GLY A 65 2.66 -11.47 -25.67
CA GLY A 65 1.50 -12.27 -25.22
C GLY A 65 1.00 -13.25 -26.28
N LEU A 66 0.80 -12.80 -27.50
CA LEU A 66 0.36 -13.64 -28.63
C LEU A 66 1.44 -14.63 -29.02
N GLY A 67 2.71 -14.22 -29.03
CA GLY A 67 3.85 -15.09 -29.32
C GLY A 67 3.91 -16.30 -28.36
N ARG A 68 3.65 -16.08 -27.07
CA ARG A 68 3.61 -17.11 -26.04
C ARG A 68 2.27 -17.87 -25.96
N ARG A 69 1.27 -17.53 -26.78
CA ARG A 69 -0.11 -18.04 -26.68
C ARG A 69 -0.75 -17.76 -25.32
N GLN A 70 -0.45 -16.62 -24.72
CA GLN A 70 -0.90 -16.17 -23.40
C GLN A 70 -1.76 -14.89 -23.52
N CYS A 71 -2.63 -14.84 -24.51
CA CYS A 71 -3.51 -13.72 -24.76
C CYS A 71 -4.54 -13.58 -23.63
N ALA A 72 -4.54 -12.45 -22.94
CA ALA A 72 -5.62 -12.10 -22.02
C ALA A 72 -6.87 -11.64 -22.82
N PRO A 73 -8.09 -11.69 -22.22
CA PRO A 73 -9.33 -11.34 -22.91
C PRO A 73 -9.32 -9.97 -23.61
N TYR A 74 -8.72 -8.97 -22.97
CA TYR A 74 -8.58 -7.59 -23.48
C TYR A 74 -7.10 -7.22 -23.70
N GLY A 75 -6.28 -8.20 -24.10
CA GLY A 75 -4.84 -7.99 -24.32
C GLY A 75 -4.54 -7.19 -25.56
N ASP A 76 -3.33 -6.63 -25.60
CA ASP A 76 -2.69 -6.05 -26.79
C ASP A 76 -2.12 -7.14 -27.68
N LEU A 77 -1.99 -6.83 -28.97
CA LEU A 77 -1.25 -7.63 -29.94
C LEU A 77 0.11 -6.98 -30.20
N ASP A 78 1.16 -7.79 -30.13
CA ASP A 78 2.52 -7.41 -30.45
C ASP A 78 2.93 -8.17 -31.74
N LEU A 79 3.11 -7.47 -32.87
CA LEU A 79 3.33 -8.06 -34.17
C LEU A 79 4.58 -7.50 -34.87
N VAL A 80 5.31 -8.36 -35.56
CA VAL A 80 6.42 -8.00 -36.42
C VAL A 80 6.13 -8.49 -37.86
N LEU A 81 6.04 -7.58 -38.80
CA LEU A 81 6.04 -7.92 -40.22
C LEU A 81 7.50 -8.00 -40.69
N LEU A 82 7.94 -9.23 -40.89
CA LEU A 82 9.28 -9.54 -41.27
C LEU A 82 9.35 -9.68 -42.82
N HIS A 83 10.36 -9.13 -43.47
CA HIS A 83 10.52 -9.24 -44.92
C HIS A 83 11.98 -9.42 -45.37
N ALA A 84 12.17 -10.03 -46.53
CA ALA A 84 13.46 -10.29 -47.13
C ALA A 84 13.93 -9.15 -48.10
N GLY A 85 13.43 -7.92 -47.94
CA GLY A 85 13.73 -6.80 -48.83
C GLY A 85 12.83 -6.73 -50.07
N VAL A 86 11.65 -7.36 -50.02
CA VAL A 86 10.67 -7.32 -51.13
C VAL A 86 9.93 -5.98 -51.19
N GLY A 87 9.48 -5.58 -52.40
CA GLY A 87 8.69 -4.38 -52.61
C GLY A 87 7.23 -4.52 -52.13
N GLY A 88 6.53 -3.38 -51.92
CA GLY A 88 5.11 -3.38 -51.54
C GLY A 88 4.79 -3.73 -50.10
N VAL A 89 5.80 -3.78 -49.22
CA VAL A 89 5.64 -4.17 -47.80
C VAL A 89 4.80 -3.15 -47.03
N ASP A 90 4.92 -1.85 -47.35
CA ASP A 90 4.14 -0.78 -46.67
C ASP A 90 2.63 -0.90 -46.96
N GLU A 91 2.27 -1.27 -48.21
CA GLU A 91 0.88 -1.51 -48.57
C GLU A 91 0.34 -2.76 -47.87
N LEU A 92 1.14 -3.82 -47.79
CA LEU A 92 0.80 -5.03 -47.07
C LEU A 92 0.64 -4.76 -45.56
N ALA A 93 1.55 -4.01 -44.98
CA ALA A 93 1.49 -3.58 -43.58
C ALA A 93 0.19 -2.83 -43.31
N SER A 94 -0.20 -1.90 -44.16
CA SER A 94 -1.46 -1.16 -44.05
C SER A 94 -2.68 -2.08 -44.09
N LYS A 95 -2.68 -3.08 -44.99
CA LYS A 95 -3.79 -4.09 -45.09
C LYS A 95 -3.93 -4.94 -43.83
N ILE A 96 -2.87 -5.07 -43.04
CA ILE A 96 -2.88 -5.84 -41.77
C ILE A 96 -3.23 -4.93 -40.59
N TRP A 97 -2.63 -3.73 -40.50
CA TRP A 97 -2.77 -2.87 -39.33
C TRP A 97 -4.13 -2.19 -39.24
N TYR A 98 -4.69 -1.70 -40.38
CA TYR A 98 -6.00 -1.03 -40.33
C TYR A 98 -7.14 -1.93 -39.85
N PRO A 99 -7.32 -3.17 -40.31
CA PRO A 99 -8.34 -4.06 -39.74
C PRO A 99 -8.18 -4.34 -38.27
N VAL A 100 -6.93 -4.38 -37.74
CA VAL A 100 -6.70 -4.57 -36.30
C VAL A 100 -7.17 -3.35 -35.51
N TRP A 101 -6.86 -2.16 -35.99
CA TRP A 101 -7.36 -0.93 -35.36
C TRP A 101 -8.86 -0.76 -35.48
N ASP A 102 -9.43 -1.06 -36.64
CA ASP A 102 -10.87 -0.98 -36.86
C ASP A 102 -11.66 -1.97 -35.98
N ALA A 103 -11.05 -3.11 -35.63
CA ALA A 103 -11.59 -4.04 -34.66
C ALA A 103 -11.43 -3.59 -33.19
N GLY A 104 -10.85 -2.41 -32.94
CA GLY A 104 -10.63 -1.88 -31.59
C GLY A 104 -9.51 -2.56 -30.80
N VAL A 105 -8.69 -3.42 -31.44
CA VAL A 105 -7.59 -4.11 -30.81
C VAL A 105 -6.35 -3.20 -30.73
N ARG A 106 -5.77 -3.09 -29.55
CA ARG A 106 -4.49 -2.36 -29.38
C ARG A 106 -3.37 -3.14 -30.03
N LEU A 107 -2.59 -2.47 -30.86
CA LEU A 107 -1.52 -3.06 -31.65
C LEU A 107 -0.20 -2.33 -31.42
N ASP A 108 0.81 -3.07 -30.95
CA ASP A 108 2.22 -2.70 -31.08
C ASP A 108 2.81 -3.46 -32.28
N HIS A 109 3.41 -2.74 -33.21
CA HIS A 109 3.82 -3.32 -34.47
C HIS A 109 5.12 -2.73 -34.99
N SER A 110 5.81 -3.53 -35.79
CA SER A 110 6.97 -3.05 -36.54
C SER A 110 7.09 -3.79 -37.88
N VAL A 111 7.70 -3.12 -38.88
CA VAL A 111 8.07 -3.69 -40.19
C VAL A 111 9.58 -3.70 -40.25
N ARG A 112 10.19 -4.86 -40.46
CA ARG A 112 11.65 -5.01 -40.42
C ARG A 112 12.14 -6.11 -41.32
N THR A 113 13.34 -5.94 -41.82
CA THR A 113 14.14 -7.06 -42.36
C THR A 113 14.70 -7.89 -41.18
N LEU A 114 15.15 -9.11 -41.48
CA LEU A 114 15.84 -9.96 -40.48
C LEU A 114 17.06 -9.24 -39.87
N ALA A 115 17.85 -8.55 -40.72
CA ALA A 115 19.04 -7.82 -40.29
C ALA A 115 18.70 -6.66 -39.33
N GLU A 116 17.68 -5.89 -39.66
CA GLU A 116 17.19 -4.77 -38.80
C GLU A 116 16.63 -5.29 -37.48
N ALA A 117 15.81 -6.34 -37.49
CA ALA A 117 15.26 -6.93 -36.25
C ALA A 117 16.39 -7.37 -35.32
N LEU A 118 17.40 -8.04 -35.81
CA LEU A 118 18.56 -8.47 -35.04
C LEU A 118 19.48 -7.30 -34.64
N SER A 119 19.59 -6.26 -35.44
CA SER A 119 20.35 -5.05 -35.07
C SER A 119 19.72 -4.33 -33.91
N VAL A 120 18.42 -4.07 -33.96
CA VAL A 120 17.70 -3.43 -32.85
C VAL A 120 17.77 -4.27 -31.58
N ALA A 121 17.65 -5.60 -31.67
CA ALA A 121 17.77 -6.50 -30.50
C ALA A 121 19.18 -6.49 -29.87
N ARG A 122 20.22 -6.06 -30.56
CA ARG A 122 21.57 -5.88 -29.95
C ARG A 122 21.64 -4.65 -29.06
N ASP A 123 20.91 -3.59 -29.43
CA ASP A 123 20.96 -2.29 -28.75
C ASP A 123 19.86 -2.11 -27.73
N ASP A 124 18.71 -2.78 -27.91
CA ASP A 124 17.56 -2.75 -26.99
C ASP A 124 17.24 -4.15 -26.43
N VAL A 125 17.53 -4.33 -25.14
CA VAL A 125 17.26 -5.59 -24.44
C VAL A 125 15.76 -5.95 -24.38
N LYS A 126 14.85 -4.97 -24.43
CA LYS A 126 13.40 -5.22 -24.45
C LYS A 126 12.99 -5.86 -25.78
N VAL A 127 13.55 -5.37 -26.88
CA VAL A 127 13.34 -5.96 -28.21
C VAL A 127 13.95 -7.37 -28.26
N ALA A 128 15.17 -7.54 -27.71
CA ALA A 128 15.78 -8.87 -27.60
C ALA A 128 14.86 -9.88 -26.87
N LEU A 129 14.29 -9.48 -25.71
CA LEU A 129 13.35 -10.32 -24.97
C LEU A 129 12.06 -10.60 -25.78
N GLY A 130 11.53 -9.62 -26.49
CA GLY A 130 10.35 -9.79 -27.35
C GLY A 130 10.61 -10.84 -28.45
N LEU A 131 11.78 -10.82 -29.08
CA LEU A 131 12.14 -11.80 -30.12
C LEU A 131 12.36 -13.22 -29.60
N LEU A 132 12.63 -13.41 -28.30
CA LEU A 132 12.64 -14.76 -27.68
C LEU A 132 11.26 -15.41 -27.62
N ASP A 133 10.21 -14.58 -27.64
CA ASP A 133 8.81 -15.03 -27.67
C ASP A 133 8.27 -15.10 -29.12
N ALA A 134 9.10 -14.85 -30.13
CA ALA A 134 8.69 -14.80 -31.54
C ALA A 134 8.10 -16.14 -32.00
N ARG A 135 6.95 -16.05 -32.68
CA ARG A 135 6.21 -17.19 -33.20
C ARG A 135 5.62 -16.87 -34.57
N PHE A 136 5.74 -17.79 -35.51
CA PHE A 136 5.10 -17.68 -36.83
C PHE A 136 3.58 -17.60 -36.74
N VAL A 137 2.97 -16.68 -37.48
CA VAL A 137 1.51 -16.53 -37.65
C VAL A 137 1.11 -16.84 -39.09
N ALA A 138 1.70 -16.18 -40.05
CA ALA A 138 1.36 -16.35 -41.48
C ALA A 138 2.54 -15.97 -42.41
N GLY A 139 2.46 -16.37 -43.66
CA GLY A 139 3.45 -16.03 -44.70
C GLY A 139 4.62 -17.02 -44.77
N ASP A 140 5.85 -16.50 -44.98
CA ASP A 140 7.07 -17.27 -45.11
C ASP A 140 7.54 -17.84 -43.78
N ARG A 141 7.30 -19.14 -43.57
CA ARG A 141 7.66 -19.84 -42.34
C ARG A 141 9.18 -19.96 -42.16
N GLU A 142 9.92 -20.17 -43.22
CA GLU A 142 11.39 -20.33 -43.14
C GLU A 142 12.06 -19.05 -42.67
N LEU A 143 11.57 -17.92 -43.15
CA LEU A 143 12.04 -16.58 -42.73
C LEU A 143 11.74 -16.35 -41.22
N ALA A 144 10.55 -16.70 -40.78
CA ALA A 144 10.17 -16.59 -39.34
C ALA A 144 10.99 -17.54 -38.44
N ASP A 145 11.15 -18.81 -38.84
CA ASP A 145 11.95 -19.79 -38.12
C ASP A 145 13.42 -19.40 -38.06
N THR A 146 13.93 -18.74 -39.09
CA THR A 146 15.30 -18.20 -39.13
C THR A 146 15.46 -17.06 -38.14
N LEU A 147 14.47 -16.14 -38.02
CA LEU A 147 14.48 -15.12 -36.98
C LEU A 147 14.56 -15.73 -35.59
N VAL A 148 13.67 -16.70 -35.27
CA VAL A 148 13.62 -17.36 -33.94
C VAL A 148 14.95 -18.01 -33.59
N ARG A 149 15.51 -18.81 -34.52
CA ARG A 149 16.82 -19.46 -34.30
C ARG A 149 17.92 -18.44 -34.06
N THR A 150 18.04 -17.46 -34.95
CA THR A 150 19.13 -16.49 -34.89
C THR A 150 19.03 -15.57 -33.66
N ALA A 151 17.82 -15.13 -33.28
CA ALA A 151 17.59 -14.33 -32.09
C ALA A 151 17.93 -15.13 -30.80
N THR A 152 17.51 -16.39 -30.72
CA THR A 152 17.81 -17.29 -29.59
C THR A 152 19.32 -17.53 -29.47
N ASP A 153 20.00 -17.83 -30.54
CA ASP A 153 21.46 -18.06 -30.57
C ASP A 153 22.25 -16.79 -30.25
N HIS A 154 21.76 -15.65 -30.73
CA HIS A 154 22.33 -14.36 -30.38
C HIS A 154 22.21 -14.07 -28.88
N TRP A 155 21.02 -14.30 -28.31
CA TRP A 155 20.75 -14.12 -26.88
C TRP A 155 21.67 -15.01 -26.04
N ARG A 156 21.75 -16.30 -26.34
CA ARG A 156 22.63 -17.25 -25.62
C ARG A 156 24.09 -16.79 -25.57
N ARG A 157 24.58 -16.21 -26.64
CA ARG A 157 25.96 -15.68 -26.71
C ARG A 157 26.16 -14.35 -25.96
N THR A 158 25.15 -13.51 -25.90
CA THR A 158 25.28 -12.12 -25.40
C THR A 158 24.66 -11.87 -24.05
N ALA A 159 23.73 -12.72 -23.59
CA ALA A 159 22.91 -12.52 -22.38
C ALA A 159 23.71 -12.10 -21.15
N VAL A 160 24.80 -12.82 -20.80
CA VAL A 160 25.59 -12.51 -19.60
C VAL A 160 26.12 -11.07 -19.60
N ARG A 161 26.32 -10.46 -20.77
CA ARG A 161 26.74 -9.03 -20.89
C ARG A 161 25.55 -8.08 -20.78
N GLN A 162 24.35 -8.51 -21.21
CA GLN A 162 23.14 -7.68 -21.22
C GLN A 162 22.34 -7.77 -19.90
N LEU A 163 22.53 -8.82 -19.10
CA LEU A 163 21.82 -9.02 -17.83
C LEU A 163 21.94 -7.84 -16.84
N PRO A 164 23.09 -7.12 -16.70
CA PRO A 164 23.14 -5.93 -15.84
C PRO A 164 22.16 -4.84 -16.25
N SER A 165 22.13 -4.48 -17.54
CA SER A 165 21.19 -3.47 -18.05
C SER A 165 19.73 -3.92 -17.90
N LEU A 166 19.44 -5.21 -18.13
CA LEU A 166 18.14 -5.79 -17.87
C LEU A 166 17.75 -5.66 -16.38
N ARG A 167 18.69 -5.89 -15.45
CA ARG A 167 18.45 -5.73 -14.02
C ARG A 167 18.16 -4.27 -13.64
N GLU A 168 18.86 -3.30 -14.20
CA GLU A 168 18.61 -1.87 -13.98
C GLU A 168 17.19 -1.48 -14.41
N ILE A 169 16.79 -1.84 -15.63
CA ILE A 169 15.43 -1.59 -16.14
C ILE A 169 14.38 -2.27 -15.26
N THR A 170 14.65 -3.49 -14.79
CA THR A 170 13.77 -4.24 -13.92
C THR A 170 13.63 -3.56 -12.56
N THR A 171 14.73 -3.11 -11.97
CA THR A 171 14.74 -2.41 -10.69
C THR A 171 13.97 -1.08 -10.77
N ALA A 172 14.16 -0.31 -11.83
CA ALA A 172 13.43 0.94 -12.07
C ALA A 172 11.92 0.69 -12.19
N ARG A 173 11.51 -0.39 -12.86
CA ARG A 173 10.11 -0.80 -12.95
C ARG A 173 9.54 -1.19 -11.57
N TRP A 174 10.27 -1.95 -10.76
CA TRP A 174 9.84 -2.31 -9.41
C TRP A 174 9.70 -1.08 -8.49
N GLN A 175 10.59 -0.10 -8.63
CA GLN A 175 10.47 1.17 -7.89
C GLN A 175 9.18 1.92 -8.25
N ALA A 176 8.76 1.88 -9.51
CA ALA A 176 7.53 2.52 -9.98
C ALA A 176 6.25 1.77 -9.57
N HIS A 177 6.27 0.43 -9.57
CA HIS A 177 5.07 -0.40 -9.39
C HIS A 177 5.01 -1.16 -8.06
N GLY A 178 6.09 -1.15 -7.28
CA GLY A 178 6.19 -1.84 -6.00
C GLY A 178 6.25 -3.37 -6.11
N GLU A 179 5.95 -4.04 -5.00
CA GLU A 179 6.08 -5.49 -4.82
C GLU A 179 4.70 -6.14 -4.77
N LEU A 180 4.33 -6.93 -5.78
CA LEU A 180 3.00 -7.58 -5.88
C LEU A 180 2.66 -8.44 -4.65
N ALA A 181 3.66 -9.05 -4.04
CA ALA A 181 3.49 -9.91 -2.86
C ALA A 181 2.92 -9.18 -1.64
N PHE A 182 3.05 -7.86 -1.57
CA PHE A 182 2.76 -7.08 -0.36
C PHE A 182 1.77 -5.95 -0.59
N LEU A 183 1.53 -5.56 -1.84
CA LEU A 183 0.60 -4.49 -2.15
C LEU A 183 -0.83 -4.98 -2.05
N LEU A 184 -1.67 -4.20 -1.36
CA LEU A 184 -3.11 -4.47 -1.34
C LEU A 184 -3.72 -4.33 -2.74
N GLU A 185 -3.27 -3.36 -3.53
CA GLU A 185 -3.71 -3.16 -4.91
C GLU A 185 -2.52 -3.19 -5.87
N GLY A 186 -1.99 -4.39 -6.09
CA GLY A 186 -0.82 -4.62 -6.92
C GLY A 186 -1.13 -4.76 -8.42
N ASP A 187 -0.16 -4.39 -9.26
CA ASP A 187 -0.20 -4.64 -10.70
C ASP A 187 0.33 -6.05 -11.00
N LEU A 188 -0.53 -6.93 -11.50
CA LEU A 188 -0.22 -8.34 -11.79
C LEU A 188 0.88 -8.51 -12.86
N LYS A 189 1.10 -7.49 -13.71
CA LYS A 189 2.03 -7.54 -14.82
C LYS A 189 3.35 -6.83 -14.49
N GLU A 190 3.28 -5.59 -13.98
CA GLU A 190 4.44 -4.70 -13.86
C GLU A 190 5.12 -4.73 -12.50
N ALA A 191 4.41 -5.06 -11.40
CA ALA A 191 5.00 -5.10 -10.06
C ALA A 191 6.03 -6.23 -9.93
N ALA A 192 6.94 -6.11 -8.94
CA ALA A 192 7.91 -7.16 -8.62
C ALA A 192 7.19 -8.47 -8.24
N GLY A 193 7.61 -9.58 -8.82
CA GLY A 193 6.93 -10.87 -8.70
C GLY A 193 5.76 -11.06 -9.67
N GLY A 194 5.48 -10.09 -10.55
CA GLY A 194 4.44 -10.17 -11.57
C GLY A 194 4.87 -10.88 -12.86
N LEU A 195 3.96 -10.85 -13.84
CA LEU A 195 4.11 -11.61 -15.09
C LEU A 195 5.33 -11.22 -15.93
N ARG A 196 5.78 -9.96 -15.88
CA ARG A 196 7.01 -9.54 -16.57
C ARG A 196 8.27 -10.20 -16.00
N ASP A 197 8.29 -10.46 -14.70
CA ASP A 197 9.43 -11.11 -14.06
C ASP A 197 9.57 -12.57 -14.50
N VAL A 198 8.44 -13.24 -14.78
CA VAL A 198 8.46 -14.58 -15.38
C VAL A 198 9.07 -14.55 -16.79
N GLY A 199 8.81 -13.49 -17.57
CA GLY A 199 9.47 -13.28 -18.86
C GLY A 199 10.99 -13.17 -18.73
N ILE A 200 11.48 -12.47 -17.70
CA ILE A 200 12.91 -12.34 -17.41
C ILE A 200 13.49 -13.69 -16.97
N LEU A 201 12.81 -14.44 -16.10
CA LEU A 201 13.21 -15.79 -15.70
C LEU A 201 13.35 -16.72 -16.92
N ARG A 202 12.43 -16.63 -17.89
CA ARG A 202 12.48 -17.38 -19.13
C ARG A 202 13.71 -16.99 -19.96
N ALA A 203 14.01 -15.72 -20.09
CA ALA A 203 15.18 -15.23 -20.81
C ALA A 203 16.49 -15.71 -20.16
N ILE A 204 16.58 -15.69 -18.83
CA ILE A 204 17.73 -16.19 -18.07
C ILE A 204 17.89 -17.72 -18.27
N ALA A 205 16.80 -18.47 -18.27
CA ALA A 205 16.80 -19.90 -18.52
C ALA A 205 17.23 -20.22 -19.98
N THR A 206 16.71 -19.45 -20.97
CA THR A 206 17.10 -19.58 -22.40
C THR A 206 18.59 -19.31 -22.61
N ALA A 207 19.17 -18.40 -21.81
CA ALA A 207 20.60 -18.12 -21.82
C ALA A 207 21.47 -19.24 -21.23
N GLY A 208 20.85 -20.26 -20.60
CA GLY A 208 21.58 -21.34 -19.92
C GLY A 208 22.29 -20.93 -18.65
N VAL A 209 21.90 -19.81 -18.02
CA VAL A 209 22.51 -19.30 -16.78
C VAL A 209 22.13 -20.18 -15.58
N THR A 210 20.84 -20.50 -15.47
CA THR A 210 20.30 -21.40 -14.43
C THR A 210 18.93 -21.93 -14.86
N ASP A 211 18.48 -23.04 -14.25
CA ASP A 211 17.08 -23.50 -14.36
C ASP A 211 16.18 -22.59 -13.51
N ALA A 212 15.73 -21.49 -14.10
CA ALA A 212 14.94 -20.47 -13.47
C ALA A 212 13.42 -20.78 -13.45
N LEU A 213 12.94 -21.68 -14.35
CA LEU A 213 11.53 -22.01 -14.50
C LEU A 213 11.16 -23.34 -13.81
N ARG A 214 11.45 -23.44 -12.52
CA ARG A 214 11.10 -24.62 -11.71
C ARG A 214 9.58 -24.86 -11.65
N PRO A 215 9.12 -26.06 -11.31
CA PRO A 215 7.69 -26.40 -11.28
C PRO A 215 6.84 -25.41 -10.47
N ALA A 216 7.33 -24.95 -9.30
CA ALA A 216 6.62 -23.96 -8.47
C ALA A 216 6.46 -22.61 -9.19
N VAL A 217 7.47 -22.15 -9.93
CA VAL A 217 7.41 -20.90 -10.70
C VAL A 217 6.41 -21.02 -11.87
N ARG A 218 6.41 -22.17 -12.55
CA ARG A 218 5.44 -22.43 -13.64
C ARG A 218 4.00 -22.43 -13.11
N ALA A 219 3.77 -23.09 -11.97
CA ALA A 219 2.46 -23.12 -11.33
C ALA A 219 2.00 -21.71 -10.87
N ALA A 220 2.89 -20.93 -10.25
CA ALA A 220 2.62 -19.53 -9.88
C ALA A 220 2.30 -18.68 -11.11
N HIS A 221 3.08 -18.84 -12.19
CA HIS A 221 2.84 -18.12 -13.45
C HIS A 221 1.45 -18.40 -14.03
N LEU A 222 1.04 -19.68 -14.09
CA LEU A 222 -0.29 -20.05 -14.60
C LEU A 222 -1.41 -19.42 -13.75
N ARG A 223 -1.30 -19.48 -12.42
CA ARG A 223 -2.28 -18.87 -11.52
C ARG A 223 -2.34 -17.33 -11.64
N LEU A 224 -1.20 -16.66 -11.85
CA LEU A 224 -1.18 -15.21 -12.12
C LEU A 224 -1.83 -14.88 -13.46
N LEU A 225 -1.63 -15.71 -14.50
CA LEU A 225 -2.32 -15.55 -15.78
C LEU A 225 -3.83 -15.78 -15.63
N ASP A 226 -4.26 -16.81 -14.88
CA ASP A 226 -5.68 -17.07 -14.61
C ASP A 226 -6.32 -15.92 -13.83
N THR A 227 -5.60 -15.35 -12.86
CA THR A 227 -6.06 -14.17 -12.11
C THR A 227 -6.21 -12.95 -13.02
N ARG A 228 -5.29 -12.76 -13.96
CA ARG A 228 -5.36 -11.67 -14.95
C ARG A 228 -6.53 -11.86 -15.92
N ASP A 229 -6.74 -13.07 -16.40
CA ASP A 229 -7.88 -13.38 -17.28
C ASP A 229 -9.20 -13.07 -16.55
N ALA A 230 -9.36 -13.57 -15.31
CA ALA A 230 -10.54 -13.32 -14.49
C ALA A 230 -10.75 -11.82 -14.21
N LEU A 231 -9.67 -11.08 -13.95
CA LEU A 231 -9.73 -9.64 -13.72
C LEU A 231 -10.20 -8.88 -14.97
N HIS A 232 -9.72 -9.27 -16.15
CA HIS A 232 -10.17 -8.70 -17.43
C HIS A 232 -11.65 -9.00 -17.70
N GLU A 233 -12.09 -10.25 -17.48
CA GLU A 233 -13.50 -10.65 -17.65
C GLU A 233 -14.40 -9.90 -16.65
N GLN A 234 -13.98 -9.78 -15.39
CA GLN A 234 -14.72 -9.08 -14.34
C GLN A 234 -14.88 -7.59 -14.63
N ALA A 235 -13.78 -6.94 -15.05
CA ALA A 235 -13.77 -5.51 -15.32
C ALA A 235 -14.35 -5.14 -16.69
N GLY A 236 -14.52 -6.10 -17.60
CA GLY A 236 -14.98 -5.87 -18.98
C GLY A 236 -14.00 -5.03 -19.83
N ARG A 237 -12.76 -4.89 -19.39
CA ARG A 237 -11.74 -4.07 -20.03
C ARG A 237 -10.33 -4.52 -19.66
N ARG A 238 -9.31 -3.97 -20.33
CA ARG A 238 -7.92 -4.19 -19.96
C ARG A 238 -7.60 -3.49 -18.64
N VAL A 239 -7.26 -4.28 -17.61
CA VAL A 239 -6.78 -3.80 -16.33
C VAL A 239 -5.84 -4.83 -15.71
N ASP A 240 -4.62 -4.41 -15.36
CA ASP A 240 -3.61 -5.29 -14.76
C ASP A 240 -3.46 -5.02 -13.24
N ARG A 241 -4.07 -3.95 -12.70
CA ARG A 241 -4.08 -3.64 -11.27
C ARG A 241 -5.32 -4.26 -10.59
N LEU A 242 -5.07 -5.11 -9.62
CA LEU A 242 -6.10 -5.79 -8.83
C LEU A 242 -6.64 -4.85 -7.74
N VAL A 243 -7.62 -4.02 -8.10
CA VAL A 243 -8.25 -3.06 -7.17
C VAL A 243 -9.26 -3.74 -6.24
N ALA A 244 -9.56 -3.09 -5.10
CA ALA A 244 -10.39 -3.66 -4.04
C ALA A 244 -11.79 -4.10 -4.54
N GLN A 245 -12.42 -3.30 -5.41
CA GLN A 245 -13.77 -3.53 -5.92
C GLN A 245 -13.89 -4.80 -6.78
N GLU A 246 -12.79 -5.23 -7.42
CA GLU A 246 -12.82 -6.38 -8.35
C GLU A 246 -12.51 -7.71 -7.66
N ARG A 247 -11.96 -7.71 -6.45
CA ARG A 247 -11.37 -8.89 -5.80
C ARG A 247 -12.37 -10.01 -5.58
N ASP A 248 -13.54 -9.69 -5.01
CA ASP A 248 -14.55 -10.72 -4.68
C ASP A 248 -15.11 -11.35 -5.96
N GLY A 249 -15.35 -10.56 -7.02
CA GLY A 249 -15.79 -11.07 -8.32
C GLY A 249 -14.74 -11.96 -9.00
N VAL A 250 -13.46 -11.54 -8.96
CA VAL A 250 -12.33 -12.33 -9.48
C VAL A 250 -12.16 -13.63 -8.68
N ALA A 251 -12.25 -13.58 -7.35
CA ALA A 251 -12.18 -14.75 -6.48
C ALA A 251 -13.29 -15.76 -6.80
N ALA A 252 -14.52 -15.28 -6.97
CA ALA A 252 -15.66 -16.12 -7.31
C ALA A 252 -15.48 -16.82 -8.67
N GLN A 253 -15.02 -16.12 -9.72
CA GLN A 253 -14.71 -16.69 -11.03
C GLN A 253 -13.63 -17.76 -10.98
N LEU A 254 -12.67 -17.63 -10.06
CA LEU A 254 -11.59 -18.58 -9.86
C LEU A 254 -11.94 -19.71 -8.90
N GLY A 255 -13.17 -19.75 -8.39
CA GLY A 255 -13.63 -20.75 -7.43
C GLY A 255 -12.90 -20.70 -6.09
N LEU A 256 -12.35 -19.54 -5.74
CA LEU A 256 -11.66 -19.32 -4.47
C LEU A 256 -12.71 -18.99 -3.41
N ARG A 257 -12.92 -19.93 -2.51
CA ARG A 257 -13.68 -19.71 -1.29
C ARG A 257 -12.74 -19.88 -0.13
N GLN A 258 -12.88 -19.06 0.89
CA GLN A 258 -12.28 -19.42 2.17
C GLN A 258 -13.10 -20.56 2.78
N PRO A 259 -12.46 -21.55 3.42
CA PRO A 259 -13.19 -22.56 4.16
C PRO A 259 -14.04 -21.87 5.22
N GLU A 260 -15.34 -22.22 5.25
CA GLU A 260 -16.36 -21.65 6.17
C GLU A 260 -16.05 -21.85 7.67
N SER A 261 -15.04 -22.62 7.99
CA SER A 261 -14.55 -22.84 9.34
C SER A 261 -13.06 -23.14 9.34
N ASP A 262 -12.24 -22.11 9.41
CA ASP A 262 -10.97 -22.32 10.07
C ASP A 262 -11.26 -22.31 11.57
N ALA A 263 -11.22 -23.47 12.21
CA ALA A 263 -11.50 -23.63 13.66
C ALA A 263 -10.58 -22.77 14.55
N ALA A 264 -9.56 -22.14 13.94
CA ALA A 264 -8.66 -21.16 14.56
C ALA A 264 -9.28 -19.76 14.72
N TYR A 265 -10.36 -19.42 13.99
CA TYR A 265 -10.85 -18.03 13.93
C TYR A 265 -12.24 -17.79 14.55
N GLY A 266 -12.98 -18.82 14.95
CA GLY A 266 -14.33 -18.68 15.51
C GLY A 266 -15.41 -18.32 14.48
N PRO A 267 -16.70 -18.43 14.83
CA PRO A 267 -17.84 -18.36 13.88
C PRO A 267 -18.23 -16.97 13.40
N GLU A 268 -17.58 -15.89 13.82
CA GLU A 268 -18.00 -14.50 13.53
C GLU A 268 -17.05 -13.72 12.60
N VAL A 269 -15.99 -14.34 12.05
CA VAL A 269 -15.11 -13.65 11.11
C VAL A 269 -15.74 -13.67 9.73
N VAL A 270 -16.19 -12.51 9.26
CA VAL A 270 -16.58 -12.33 7.85
C VAL A 270 -15.33 -12.41 7.00
N VAL A 271 -15.05 -13.59 6.52
CA VAL A 271 -13.94 -13.82 5.60
C VAL A 271 -14.43 -13.56 4.19
N ARG A 272 -13.77 -12.63 3.49
CA ARG A 272 -14.11 -12.29 2.11
C ARG A 272 -13.35 -13.22 1.16
N ASP A 273 -14.01 -13.69 0.10
CA ASP A 273 -13.37 -14.50 -0.95
C ASP A 273 -12.16 -13.78 -1.57
N GLY A 274 -12.22 -12.44 -1.69
CA GLY A 274 -11.12 -11.59 -2.11
C GLY A 274 -9.85 -11.67 -1.27
N ASP A 275 -9.96 -12.03 0.01
CA ASP A 275 -8.80 -12.21 0.90
C ASP A 275 -8.03 -13.49 0.54
N ALA A 276 -8.74 -14.57 0.18
CA ALA A 276 -8.14 -15.80 -0.32
C ALA A 276 -7.40 -15.56 -1.64
N LEU A 277 -7.99 -14.73 -2.52
CA LEU A 277 -7.34 -14.30 -3.76
C LEU A 277 -6.03 -13.54 -3.50
N LEU A 278 -6.05 -12.53 -2.61
CA LEU A 278 -4.85 -11.76 -2.28
C LEU A 278 -3.74 -12.62 -1.69
N ARG A 279 -4.07 -13.53 -0.76
CA ARG A 279 -3.09 -14.48 -0.21
C ARG A 279 -2.48 -15.37 -1.28
N ARG A 280 -3.29 -15.85 -2.23
CA ARG A 280 -2.81 -16.65 -3.36
C ARG A 280 -1.87 -15.85 -4.26
N VAL A 281 -2.27 -14.63 -4.66
CA VAL A 281 -1.45 -13.74 -5.49
C VAL A 281 -0.14 -13.39 -4.78
N ALA A 282 -0.18 -13.09 -3.48
CA ALA A 282 1.01 -12.82 -2.68
C ALA A 282 1.97 -14.01 -2.65
N GLY A 283 1.48 -15.22 -2.44
CA GLY A 283 2.29 -16.44 -2.46
C GLY A 283 2.93 -16.72 -3.82
N ASP A 284 2.17 -16.49 -4.90
CA ASP A 284 2.66 -16.64 -6.28
C ASP A 284 3.74 -15.60 -6.60
N ALA A 285 3.50 -14.34 -6.23
CA ALA A 285 4.45 -13.25 -6.43
C ALA A 285 5.75 -13.46 -5.64
N ARG A 286 5.68 -13.90 -4.37
CA ARG A 286 6.86 -14.29 -3.58
C ARG A 286 7.66 -15.40 -4.27
N THR A 287 6.98 -16.39 -4.85
CA THR A 287 7.62 -17.50 -5.58
C THR A 287 8.39 -16.99 -6.79
N VAL A 288 7.80 -16.09 -7.56
CA VAL A 288 8.43 -15.49 -8.75
C VAL A 288 9.60 -14.58 -8.36
N SER A 289 9.39 -13.65 -7.41
CA SER A 289 10.44 -12.72 -6.94
C SER A 289 11.66 -13.47 -6.42
N HIS A 290 11.44 -14.47 -5.59
CA HIS A 290 12.55 -15.26 -5.03
C HIS A 290 13.32 -16.04 -6.10
N ALA A 291 12.61 -16.62 -7.08
CA ALA A 291 13.27 -17.29 -8.20
C ALA A 291 14.11 -16.32 -9.04
N LEU A 292 13.64 -15.09 -9.20
CA LEU A 292 14.37 -14.06 -9.94
C LEU A 292 15.61 -13.59 -9.18
N ASP A 293 15.53 -13.43 -7.86
CA ASP A 293 16.70 -13.14 -7.04
C ASP A 293 17.76 -14.25 -7.09
N ASP A 294 17.33 -15.53 -7.03
CA ASP A 294 18.23 -16.66 -7.23
C ASP A 294 18.90 -16.61 -8.62
N ALA A 295 18.14 -16.27 -9.66
CA ALA A 295 18.63 -16.19 -11.02
C ALA A 295 19.63 -15.04 -11.21
N TRP A 296 19.39 -13.88 -10.59
CA TRP A 296 20.34 -12.77 -10.59
C TRP A 296 21.65 -13.14 -9.87
N ARG A 297 21.58 -13.80 -8.72
CA ARG A 297 22.78 -14.31 -8.03
C ARG A 297 23.58 -15.30 -8.88
N ALA A 298 22.90 -16.21 -9.57
CA ALA A 298 23.54 -17.14 -10.48
C ALA A 298 24.27 -16.41 -11.63
N ALA A 299 23.64 -15.37 -12.19
CA ALA A 299 24.24 -14.55 -13.23
C ALA A 299 25.49 -13.79 -12.73
N ASP A 300 25.43 -13.24 -11.53
CA ASP A 300 26.55 -12.53 -10.90
C ASP A 300 27.73 -13.48 -10.61
N ARG A 301 27.49 -14.71 -10.17
CA ARG A 301 28.52 -15.76 -9.98
C ARG A 301 29.22 -16.10 -11.30
N LEU A 302 28.45 -16.33 -12.38
CA LEU A 302 29.04 -16.60 -13.69
C LEU A 302 29.92 -15.46 -14.18
N ARG A 303 29.51 -14.22 -13.95
CA ARG A 303 30.26 -13.04 -14.36
C ARG A 303 31.53 -12.86 -13.52
N SER A 304 31.46 -13.10 -12.23
CA SER A 304 32.60 -13.03 -11.31
C SER A 304 33.63 -14.15 -11.56
N GLY A 305 33.15 -15.38 -11.80
CA GLY A 305 34.01 -16.51 -12.15
C GLY A 305 34.79 -16.31 -13.44
N ARG A 306 34.19 -15.72 -14.48
CA ARG A 306 34.89 -15.36 -15.73
C ARG A 306 35.97 -14.28 -15.54
N ARG A 307 35.82 -13.37 -14.56
CA ARG A 307 36.81 -12.33 -14.23
C ARG A 307 37.98 -12.84 -13.41
N ARG A 308 37.81 -13.90 -12.58
CA ARG A 308 38.83 -14.40 -11.67
C ARG A 308 39.80 -15.40 -12.31
N GLY A 309 39.62 -15.81 -13.55
CA GLY A 309 40.55 -16.76 -14.22
C GLY A 309 40.75 -18.04 -13.39
N GLY A 310 39.73 -18.85 -13.29
CA GLY A 310 39.72 -20.29 -13.00
C GLY A 310 40.26 -20.84 -11.66
N ASP A 311 41.23 -20.24 -10.97
CA ASP A 311 42.00 -20.96 -9.93
C ASP A 311 42.01 -20.34 -8.50
N VAL A 312 41.39 -19.17 -8.29
CA VAL A 312 41.34 -18.55 -6.96
C VAL A 312 40.14 -19.06 -6.18
N ARG A 313 40.35 -19.94 -5.20
CA ARG A 313 39.30 -20.37 -4.28
C ARG A 313 38.81 -19.16 -3.46
N PRO A 314 37.47 -18.91 -3.38
CA PRO A 314 36.91 -17.85 -2.56
C PRO A 314 37.32 -18.04 -1.08
N VAL A 315 37.79 -16.95 -0.46
CA VAL A 315 38.19 -16.96 0.96
C VAL A 315 36.90 -16.94 1.81
N ARG A 316 36.86 -17.78 2.85
CA ARG A 316 35.80 -17.74 3.87
C ARG A 316 36.17 -16.67 4.90
N ARG A 317 35.32 -15.66 5.09
CA ARG A 317 35.51 -14.57 6.06
C ARG A 317 34.50 -14.71 7.20
N PRO A 318 34.92 -14.76 8.45
CA PRO A 318 34.02 -14.76 9.59
C PRO A 318 33.17 -13.47 9.61
N VAL A 319 31.86 -13.60 9.83
CA VAL A 319 30.91 -12.48 9.95
C VAL A 319 30.29 -12.48 11.35
N ALA A 320 29.86 -13.63 11.83
CA ALA A 320 29.38 -13.83 13.18
C ALA A 320 29.78 -15.24 13.65
N ARG A 321 29.47 -15.56 14.90
CA ARG A 321 29.71 -16.92 15.42
C ARG A 321 28.96 -17.93 14.54
N ASP A 322 29.68 -18.90 13.98
CA ASP A 322 29.17 -19.93 13.07
C ASP A 322 28.68 -19.47 11.72
N VAL A 323 28.83 -18.16 11.39
CA VAL A 323 28.42 -17.55 10.11
C VAL A 323 29.63 -16.99 9.39
N VAL A 324 29.82 -17.35 8.14
CA VAL A 324 30.93 -16.89 7.30
C VAL A 324 30.43 -16.39 5.95
N GLU A 325 31.08 -15.38 5.41
CA GLU A 325 30.94 -14.97 4.02
C GLU A 325 31.75 -15.91 3.12
N HIS A 326 31.14 -16.39 2.05
CA HIS A 326 31.78 -17.17 1.02
C HIS A 326 31.17 -16.85 -0.35
N ASP A 327 31.98 -16.34 -1.24
CA ASP A 327 31.60 -15.97 -2.61
C ASP A 327 30.41 -14.98 -2.70
N GLY A 328 30.36 -14.02 -1.76
CA GLY A 328 29.33 -13.00 -1.70
C GLY A 328 28.00 -13.45 -1.08
N GLU A 329 27.97 -14.65 -0.49
CA GLU A 329 26.80 -15.18 0.24
C GLU A 329 27.20 -15.58 1.67
N LEU A 330 26.25 -15.58 2.59
CA LEU A 330 26.44 -16.10 3.94
C LEU A 330 26.19 -17.60 3.95
N VAL A 331 27.14 -18.33 4.52
CA VAL A 331 27.10 -19.78 4.69
C VAL A 331 27.48 -20.16 6.13
N LEU A 332 27.20 -21.39 6.53
CA LEU A 332 27.59 -21.90 7.83
C LEU A 332 29.11 -22.13 7.90
N ALA A 333 29.71 -21.80 9.03
CA ALA A 333 31.05 -22.26 9.35
C ALA A 333 31.08 -23.79 9.46
N ARG A 334 32.23 -24.42 9.22
CA ARG A 334 32.36 -25.89 9.32
C ARG A 334 32.07 -26.39 10.74
N THR A 335 32.35 -25.57 11.74
CA THR A 335 32.10 -25.83 13.16
C THR A 335 30.62 -25.84 13.53
N ALA A 336 29.75 -25.17 12.75
CA ALA A 336 28.31 -25.10 12.99
C ALA A 336 27.57 -26.41 12.64
N ILE A 337 28.15 -27.23 11.76
CA ILE A 337 27.56 -28.48 11.28
C ILE A 337 27.95 -29.60 12.24
N GLY A 338 27.39 -29.57 13.45
CA GLY A 338 27.64 -30.56 14.50
C GLY A 338 26.41 -31.38 14.82
N ALA A 339 26.59 -32.37 15.72
CA ALA A 339 25.50 -33.25 16.15
C ALA A 339 24.37 -32.53 16.93
N ARG A 340 24.62 -31.33 17.42
CA ARG A 340 23.66 -30.48 18.15
C ARG A 340 23.86 -29.02 17.72
N PRO A 341 23.20 -28.56 16.66
CA PRO A 341 23.25 -27.14 16.28
C PRO A 341 22.70 -26.23 17.38
N ASP A 342 23.27 -25.02 17.50
CA ASP A 342 22.78 -24.00 18.42
C ASP A 342 21.38 -23.52 17.99
N PRO A 343 20.35 -23.54 18.86
CA PRO A 343 19.00 -23.06 18.55
C PRO A 343 18.95 -21.60 18.07
N SER A 344 19.90 -20.76 18.50
CA SER A 344 19.99 -19.34 18.12
C SER A 344 20.60 -19.12 16.73
N LEU A 345 21.09 -20.19 16.07
CA LEU A 345 21.87 -20.08 14.83
C LEU A 345 21.06 -19.48 13.68
N SER A 346 19.79 -19.84 13.55
CA SER A 346 18.91 -19.30 12.49
C SER A 346 18.67 -17.79 12.63
N LEU A 347 18.40 -17.30 13.84
CA LEU A 347 18.28 -15.86 14.13
C LEU A 347 19.60 -15.11 13.94
N ARG A 348 20.72 -15.71 14.39
CA ARG A 348 22.05 -15.13 14.20
C ARG A 348 22.42 -15.00 12.71
N MET A 349 22.06 -16.00 11.90
CA MET A 349 22.22 -15.96 10.44
C MET A 349 21.39 -14.84 9.82
N ALA A 350 20.13 -14.69 10.24
CA ALA A 350 19.25 -13.63 9.77
C ALA A 350 19.78 -12.23 10.15
N ALA A 351 20.22 -12.05 11.40
CA ALA A 351 20.82 -10.80 11.87
C ALA A 351 22.11 -10.46 11.08
N ALA A 352 22.97 -11.47 10.82
CA ALA A 352 24.15 -11.30 10.01
C ALA A 352 23.80 -10.89 8.55
N ALA A 353 22.79 -11.52 7.96
CA ALA A 353 22.31 -11.17 6.63
C ALA A 353 21.80 -9.72 6.56
N ALA A 354 21.01 -9.33 7.55
CA ALA A 354 20.45 -7.99 7.61
C ALA A 354 21.54 -6.90 7.81
N THR A 355 22.50 -7.14 8.70
CA THR A 355 23.55 -6.15 9.00
C THR A 355 24.59 -6.02 7.88
N THR A 356 24.96 -7.13 7.22
CA THR A 356 25.92 -7.13 6.11
C THR A 356 25.28 -6.86 4.75
N ARG A 357 23.95 -7.02 4.64
CA ARG A 357 23.19 -7.01 3.39
C ARG A 357 23.65 -8.09 2.40
N LEU A 358 24.28 -9.13 2.90
CA LEU A 358 24.64 -10.29 2.10
C LEU A 358 23.49 -11.30 2.11
N PRO A 359 23.17 -11.90 0.96
CA PRO A 359 22.14 -12.94 0.90
C PRO A 359 22.61 -14.20 1.61
N ILE A 360 21.69 -14.91 2.23
CA ILE A 360 21.94 -16.25 2.76
C ILE A 360 21.96 -17.23 1.60
N ALA A 361 22.98 -18.09 1.52
CA ALA A 361 23.04 -19.12 0.51
C ALA A 361 21.85 -20.08 0.65
N ARG A 362 21.26 -20.48 -0.47
CA ARG A 362 20.07 -21.34 -0.50
C ARG A 362 20.26 -22.62 0.30
N ALA A 363 21.38 -23.35 0.09
CA ALA A 363 21.68 -24.58 0.82
C ALA A 363 21.78 -24.36 2.34
N THR A 364 22.20 -23.15 2.76
CA THR A 364 22.23 -22.75 4.17
C THR A 364 20.81 -22.58 4.73
N CYS A 365 19.91 -21.91 3.99
CA CYS A 365 18.50 -21.76 4.41
C CYS A 365 17.82 -23.14 4.52
N GLU A 366 18.00 -24.00 3.52
CA GLU A 366 17.45 -25.37 3.50
C GLU A 366 17.99 -26.20 4.68
N TRP A 367 19.27 -26.07 4.98
CA TRP A 367 19.88 -26.77 6.13
C TRP A 367 19.33 -26.22 7.46
N LEU A 368 19.23 -24.89 7.63
CA LEU A 368 18.68 -24.29 8.85
C LEU A 368 17.24 -24.73 9.08
N ALA A 369 16.41 -24.76 8.03
CA ALA A 369 15.02 -25.19 8.11
C ALA A 369 14.91 -26.68 8.52
N ALA A 370 15.82 -27.53 8.04
CA ALA A 370 15.77 -28.96 8.29
C ALA A 370 16.37 -29.38 9.62
N TYR A 371 17.41 -28.68 10.11
CA TYR A 371 18.26 -29.18 11.19
C TYR A 371 18.43 -28.21 12.38
N CYS A 372 18.05 -26.92 12.27
CA CYS A 372 18.12 -26.01 13.39
C CYS A 372 17.06 -26.39 14.42
N PRO A 373 17.42 -26.68 15.68
CA PRO A 373 16.44 -27.06 16.68
C PRO A 373 15.54 -25.88 17.05
N PRO A 374 14.30 -26.15 17.51
CA PRO A 374 13.42 -25.07 17.98
C PRO A 374 14.03 -24.31 19.16
N LEU A 375 13.71 -23.04 19.26
CA LEU A 375 14.10 -22.20 20.37
C LEU A 375 13.41 -22.66 21.66
N PRO A 376 14.14 -22.80 22.79
CA PRO A 376 13.50 -23.08 24.08
C PRO A 376 12.70 -21.89 24.58
N SER A 377 11.79 -22.10 25.51
CA SER A 377 11.05 -21.04 26.17
C SER A 377 11.47 -20.98 27.66
N PRO A 378 11.96 -19.84 28.16
CA PRO A 378 12.29 -18.60 27.43
C PRO A 378 13.47 -18.78 26.48
N TRP A 379 13.59 -17.86 25.47
CA TRP A 379 14.71 -17.89 24.51
C TRP A 379 16.05 -17.63 25.20
N PRO A 380 17.15 -18.18 24.65
CA PRO A 380 18.50 -17.75 25.03
C PRO A 380 18.71 -16.27 24.76
N VAL A 381 19.55 -15.63 25.58
CA VAL A 381 19.86 -14.20 25.47
C VAL A 381 20.41 -13.87 24.06
N GLU A 382 21.22 -14.77 23.49
CA GLU A 382 21.79 -14.62 22.15
C GLU A 382 20.73 -14.62 21.05
N ALA A 383 19.67 -15.44 21.18
CA ALA A 383 18.55 -15.47 20.23
C ALA A 383 17.76 -14.15 20.29
N ARG A 384 17.46 -13.67 21.50
CA ARG A 384 16.79 -12.38 21.69
C ARG A 384 17.63 -11.23 21.13
N ALA A 385 18.92 -11.19 21.44
CA ALA A 385 19.83 -10.17 20.93
C ALA A 385 19.90 -10.19 19.39
N ALA A 386 19.92 -11.39 18.79
CA ALA A 386 19.92 -11.53 17.34
C ALA A 386 18.60 -11.04 16.71
N LEU A 387 17.44 -11.28 17.34
CA LEU A 387 16.16 -10.73 16.86
C LEU A 387 16.17 -9.19 16.90
N ILE A 388 16.61 -8.59 18.01
CA ILE A 388 16.70 -7.12 18.12
C ILE A 388 17.68 -6.55 17.07
N THR A 389 18.83 -7.21 16.87
CA THR A 389 19.77 -6.83 15.81
C THR A 389 19.15 -6.90 14.43
N LEU A 390 18.36 -7.94 14.14
CA LEU A 390 17.63 -8.11 12.88
C LEU A 390 16.64 -6.98 12.69
N LEU A 391 15.77 -6.72 13.66
CA LEU A 391 14.75 -5.67 13.59
C LEU A 391 15.35 -4.27 13.43
N GLY A 392 16.49 -4.00 14.08
CA GLY A 392 17.20 -2.72 14.01
C GLY A 392 18.16 -2.57 12.83
N ALA A 393 18.28 -3.56 11.95
CA ALA A 393 19.29 -3.56 10.87
C ALA A 393 19.01 -2.58 9.71
N GLY A 394 17.93 -1.81 9.76
CA GLY A 394 17.59 -0.84 8.72
C GLY A 394 17.33 -1.51 7.36
N PRO A 395 17.94 -1.04 6.24
CA PRO A 395 17.63 -1.52 4.90
C PRO A 395 17.84 -3.03 4.66
N GLY A 396 18.60 -3.70 5.51
CA GLY A 396 18.82 -5.14 5.42
C GLY A 396 17.73 -5.99 6.08
N LEU A 397 16.86 -5.39 6.92
CA LEU A 397 15.81 -6.11 7.64
C LEU A 397 14.87 -6.85 6.67
N VAL A 398 14.23 -6.11 5.78
CA VAL A 398 13.20 -6.67 4.89
C VAL A 398 13.73 -7.81 4.03
N PRO A 399 14.85 -7.70 3.28
CA PRO A 399 15.37 -8.81 2.48
C PRO A 399 15.77 -10.03 3.30
N ALA A 400 16.33 -9.84 4.50
CA ALA A 400 16.71 -10.94 5.39
C ALA A 400 15.46 -11.65 5.95
N TRP A 401 14.46 -10.87 6.37
CA TRP A 401 13.19 -11.39 6.87
C TRP A 401 12.48 -12.24 5.81
N GLU A 402 12.31 -11.69 4.60
CA GLU A 402 11.66 -12.38 3.48
C GLU A 402 12.38 -13.68 3.08
N THR A 403 13.72 -13.67 3.14
CA THR A 403 14.49 -14.90 2.92
C THR A 403 14.18 -15.94 3.99
N CYS A 404 14.16 -15.57 5.27
CA CYS A 404 13.85 -16.47 6.37
C CYS A 404 12.39 -16.96 6.32
N ASP A 405 11.45 -16.08 5.99
CA ASP A 405 10.02 -16.42 5.85
C ASP A 405 9.79 -17.44 4.74
N ARG A 406 10.45 -17.26 3.62
CA ARG A 406 10.43 -18.17 2.47
C ARG A 406 10.77 -19.61 2.83
N TYR A 407 11.73 -19.82 3.72
CA TYR A 407 12.19 -21.14 4.13
C TYR A 407 11.53 -21.63 5.42
N GLY A 408 10.49 -20.94 5.93
CA GLY A 408 9.73 -21.33 7.12
C GLY A 408 10.48 -21.14 8.42
N LEU A 409 11.60 -20.41 8.45
CA LEU A 409 12.37 -20.15 9.67
C LEU A 409 11.58 -19.25 10.64
N ILE A 410 10.78 -18.34 10.11
CA ILE A 410 9.97 -17.43 10.91
C ILE A 410 8.90 -18.18 11.72
N ASP A 411 8.28 -19.21 11.14
CA ASP A 411 7.26 -20.03 11.83
C ASP A 411 7.87 -20.77 13.03
N GLY A 412 9.16 -21.13 12.96
CA GLY A 412 9.90 -21.70 14.08
C GLY A 412 10.23 -20.71 15.20
N TRP A 413 10.31 -19.40 14.90
CA TRP A 413 10.53 -18.34 15.90
C TRP A 413 9.22 -17.83 16.46
N LEU A 414 8.26 -17.55 15.57
CA LEU A 414 7.00 -16.89 15.83
C LEU A 414 5.85 -17.68 15.17
N PRO A 415 5.27 -18.68 15.83
CA PRO A 415 4.15 -19.45 15.28
C PRO A 415 2.94 -18.59 14.88
N GLU A 416 2.76 -17.44 15.55
CA GLU A 416 1.72 -16.45 15.25
C GLU A 416 1.85 -15.87 13.83
N TRP A 417 3.06 -15.90 13.25
CA TRP A 417 3.34 -15.35 11.92
C TRP A 417 2.56 -16.03 10.80
N THR A 418 2.28 -17.33 10.93
CA THR A 418 1.49 -18.09 9.95
C THR A 418 0.14 -17.42 9.67
N ARG A 419 -0.52 -16.89 10.72
CA ARG A 419 -1.80 -16.17 10.60
C ARG A 419 -1.63 -14.79 9.96
N LEU A 420 -0.56 -14.09 10.30
CA LEU A 420 -0.30 -12.72 9.87
C LEU A 420 0.20 -12.65 8.42
N ARG A 421 0.81 -13.74 7.92
CA ARG A 421 1.41 -13.82 6.58
C ARG A 421 0.38 -13.52 5.51
N SER A 422 0.68 -12.48 4.69
CA SER A 422 -0.16 -12.02 3.58
C SER A 422 -1.60 -11.70 3.99
N LEU A 423 -1.83 -11.32 5.26
CA LEU A 423 -3.17 -10.93 5.73
C LEU A 423 -3.54 -9.56 5.13
N PRO A 424 -4.64 -9.47 4.37
CA PRO A 424 -5.09 -8.20 3.82
C PRO A 424 -5.54 -7.22 4.90
N GLN A 425 -5.34 -5.93 4.65
CA GLN A 425 -5.85 -4.85 5.48
C GLN A 425 -6.96 -4.12 4.74
N HIS A 426 -8.14 -3.98 5.37
CA HIS A 426 -9.35 -3.44 4.72
C HIS A 426 -9.46 -1.91 4.79
N ASN A 427 -8.71 -1.26 5.69
CA ASN A 427 -8.68 0.20 5.73
C ASN A 427 -7.85 0.75 4.56
N PRO A 428 -8.44 1.59 3.67
CA PRO A 428 -7.81 2.06 2.43
C PRO A 428 -6.55 2.90 2.63
N VAL A 429 -6.23 3.35 3.85
CA VAL A 429 -4.98 4.08 4.14
C VAL A 429 -3.75 3.17 4.12
N HIS A 430 -3.93 1.85 4.29
CA HIS A 430 -2.84 0.89 4.27
C HIS A 430 -2.39 0.58 2.85
N ARG A 431 -1.09 0.54 2.66
CA ARG A 431 -0.46 0.18 1.40
C ARG A 431 -0.15 -1.31 1.31
N TYR A 432 0.22 -1.93 2.44
CA TYR A 432 0.78 -3.27 2.50
C TYR A 432 -0.11 -4.28 3.21
N THR A 433 0.11 -5.56 2.93
CA THR A 433 -0.36 -6.67 3.76
C THR A 433 0.17 -6.53 5.20
N LEU A 434 -0.50 -7.15 6.16
CA LEU A 434 -0.18 -6.98 7.58
C LEU A 434 1.25 -7.42 7.92
N ASP A 435 1.70 -8.58 7.44
CA ASP A 435 3.05 -9.07 7.66
C ASP A 435 4.12 -8.08 7.17
N ARG A 436 3.95 -7.54 5.96
CA ARG A 436 4.88 -6.53 5.46
C ARG A 436 4.78 -5.22 6.24
N HIS A 437 3.59 -4.81 6.63
CA HIS A 437 3.38 -3.62 7.46
C HIS A 437 4.15 -3.72 8.78
N LEU A 438 4.07 -4.85 9.50
CA LEU A 438 4.77 -5.06 10.77
C LEU A 438 6.31 -4.98 10.60
N VAL A 439 6.85 -5.63 9.58
CA VAL A 439 8.29 -5.57 9.28
C VAL A 439 8.70 -4.16 8.85
N GLN A 440 7.87 -3.49 8.05
CA GLN A 440 8.13 -2.12 7.63
C GLN A 440 8.06 -1.13 8.79
N THR A 441 7.12 -1.31 9.73
CA THR A 441 7.04 -0.48 10.94
C THR A 441 8.30 -0.64 11.81
N ALA A 442 8.81 -1.86 11.97
CA ALA A 442 10.09 -2.08 12.65
C ALA A 442 11.26 -1.41 11.92
N TYR A 443 11.28 -1.46 10.58
CA TYR A 443 12.27 -0.75 9.76
C TYR A 443 12.22 0.77 9.98
N GLU A 444 11.01 1.36 9.97
CA GLU A 444 10.85 2.81 10.21
C GLU A 444 11.19 3.18 11.66
N ALA A 445 10.83 2.33 12.64
CA ALA A 445 11.18 2.51 14.05
C ALA A 445 12.71 2.55 14.27
N GLY A 446 13.48 1.85 13.43
CA GLY A 446 14.93 1.92 13.42
C GLY A 446 15.51 3.33 13.27
N ARG A 447 14.75 4.28 12.68
CA ARG A 447 15.14 5.69 12.54
C ARG A 447 14.99 6.49 13.83
N HIS A 448 14.18 6.00 14.78
CA HIS A 448 13.83 6.65 16.03
C HIS A 448 14.53 6.04 17.26
N THR A 449 15.40 5.05 17.07
CA THR A 449 16.09 4.34 18.15
C THR A 449 16.98 5.23 19.02
N ARG A 450 17.40 6.40 18.52
CA ARG A 450 18.22 7.37 19.27
C ARG A 450 17.38 8.42 20.04
N GLU A 451 16.07 8.39 19.87
CA GLU A 451 15.13 9.31 20.48
C GLU A 451 14.50 8.73 21.75
N VAL A 452 14.76 7.46 22.05
CA VAL A 452 14.16 6.72 23.18
C VAL A 452 15.23 6.01 24.02
N ASP A 453 14.96 5.81 25.30
CA ASP A 453 15.87 5.14 26.22
C ASP A 453 15.94 3.62 26.00
N ARG A 454 14.86 3.03 25.44
CA ARG A 454 14.73 1.59 25.22
C ARG A 454 14.45 1.28 23.75
N PRO A 455 15.47 1.41 22.87
CA PRO A 455 15.32 1.14 21.44
C PRO A 455 14.93 -0.31 21.13
N ASP A 456 15.32 -1.26 21.95
CA ASP A 456 14.94 -2.66 21.84
C ASP A 456 13.41 -2.86 22.01
N LEU A 457 12.79 -2.19 22.97
CA LEU A 457 11.35 -2.24 23.19
C LEU A 457 10.57 -1.47 22.11
N LEU A 458 11.15 -0.37 21.60
CA LEU A 458 10.57 0.33 20.44
C LEU A 458 10.49 -0.61 19.23
N LEU A 459 11.58 -1.30 18.89
CA LEU A 459 11.64 -2.21 17.73
C LEU A 459 10.66 -3.38 17.91
N LEU A 460 10.59 -3.98 19.09
CA LEU A 460 9.64 -5.06 19.39
C LEU A 460 8.20 -4.57 19.38
N GLY A 461 7.92 -3.43 20.01
CA GLY A 461 6.58 -2.82 20.00
C GLY A 461 6.13 -2.50 18.58
N ALA A 462 7.01 -1.93 17.75
CA ALA A 462 6.74 -1.65 16.34
C ALA A 462 6.46 -2.93 15.53
N PHE A 463 7.19 -4.01 15.82
CA PHE A 463 6.98 -5.29 15.16
C PHE A 463 5.70 -6.02 15.61
N LEU A 464 5.22 -5.77 16.84
CA LEU A 464 4.09 -6.49 17.43
C LEU A 464 2.79 -5.66 17.54
N HIS A 465 2.80 -4.35 17.24
CA HIS A 465 1.69 -3.44 17.57
C HIS A 465 0.33 -3.90 17.02
N ASP A 466 0.33 -4.51 15.86
CA ASP A 466 -0.86 -4.98 15.12
C ASP A 466 -1.04 -6.51 15.17
N ILE A 467 -0.36 -7.22 16.06
CA ILE A 467 -0.42 -8.68 16.16
C ILE A 467 -1.83 -9.23 16.40
N GLY A 468 -2.75 -8.41 16.94
CA GLY A 468 -4.15 -8.76 17.18
C GLY A 468 -5.05 -8.72 15.93
N LYS A 469 -4.59 -8.15 14.82
CA LYS A 469 -5.41 -8.10 13.59
C LYS A 469 -5.70 -9.50 13.04
N GLY A 470 -6.93 -9.67 12.52
CA GLY A 470 -7.40 -10.95 11.98
C GLY A 470 -7.84 -11.95 13.04
N LEU A 471 -7.96 -11.54 14.30
CA LEU A 471 -8.63 -12.31 15.35
C LEU A 471 -10.02 -11.72 15.62
N PRO A 472 -11.02 -12.56 15.99
CA PRO A 472 -12.30 -12.06 16.45
C PRO A 472 -12.07 -11.24 17.73
N GLY A 473 -12.58 -10.00 17.78
CA GLY A 473 -12.64 -9.24 19.03
C GLY A 473 -13.65 -9.90 19.96
N GLU A 474 -13.31 -10.10 21.22
CA GLU A 474 -14.35 -10.36 22.24
C GLU A 474 -15.19 -9.09 22.35
N GLY A 475 -16.28 -9.04 21.57
CA GLY A 475 -17.13 -7.88 21.46
C GLY A 475 -17.71 -7.48 22.82
N VAL A 476 -17.47 -6.27 23.24
CA VAL A 476 -18.38 -5.58 24.12
C VAL A 476 -19.71 -5.49 23.38
N ALA A 477 -20.71 -6.20 23.88
CA ALA A 477 -22.05 -6.26 23.29
C ALA A 477 -22.53 -4.86 22.90
N GLY A 478 -22.69 -4.61 21.58
CA GLY A 478 -23.23 -3.36 21.05
C GLY A 478 -22.36 -2.59 20.05
N ARG A 479 -21.12 -3.01 19.75
CA ARG A 479 -20.28 -2.36 18.71
C ARG A 479 -19.97 -3.32 17.56
N ALA A 480 -20.78 -3.26 16.54
CA ALA A 480 -20.46 -3.90 15.27
C ALA A 480 -19.18 -3.27 14.66
N GLY A 481 -18.12 -4.07 14.54
CA GLY A 481 -16.99 -3.81 13.63
C GLY A 481 -16.14 -2.58 13.94
N GLY A 482 -15.51 -2.46 15.10
CA GLY A 482 -14.61 -1.35 15.43
C GLY A 482 -13.13 -1.75 15.39
N ALA A 483 -12.30 -0.93 14.70
CA ALA A 483 -10.83 -1.05 14.66
C ALA A 483 -10.15 -0.99 16.06
N ALA A 484 -10.89 -0.68 17.12
CA ALA A 484 -10.41 -0.61 18.50
C ALA A 484 -10.13 -1.99 19.15
N ASP A 485 -10.65 -3.07 18.57
CA ASP A 485 -10.55 -4.39 19.19
C ASP A 485 -9.18 -5.07 19.01
N HIS A 486 -8.49 -4.83 17.90
CA HIS A 486 -7.21 -5.51 17.63
C HIS A 486 -6.09 -5.11 18.61
N SER A 487 -6.09 -3.88 19.12
CA SER A 487 -5.08 -3.42 20.10
C SER A 487 -5.32 -4.05 21.49
N ILE A 488 -6.59 -4.26 21.86
CA ILE A 488 -6.98 -4.90 23.12
C ILE A 488 -6.66 -6.40 23.08
N VAL A 489 -7.06 -7.08 21.99
CA VAL A 489 -6.78 -8.52 21.79
C VAL A 489 -5.29 -8.76 21.54
N GLY A 490 -4.61 -7.84 20.87
CA GLY A 490 -3.18 -7.92 20.55
C GLY A 490 -2.27 -7.79 21.76
N ALA A 491 -2.64 -7.00 22.77
CA ALA A 491 -1.80 -6.77 23.95
C ALA A 491 -1.41 -8.06 24.68
N PRO A 492 -2.32 -8.95 25.09
CA PRO A 492 -1.95 -10.20 25.75
C PRO A 492 -1.16 -11.16 24.84
N LEU A 493 -1.39 -11.13 23.53
CA LEU A 493 -0.58 -11.91 22.58
C LEU A 493 0.86 -11.38 22.50
N ALA A 494 1.04 -10.06 22.44
CA ALA A 494 2.35 -9.44 22.44
C ALA A 494 3.10 -9.70 23.77
N GLU A 495 2.41 -9.68 24.91
CA GLU A 495 2.95 -10.05 26.22
C GLU A 495 3.42 -11.52 26.24
N ALA A 496 2.62 -12.44 25.69
CA ALA A 496 2.99 -13.85 25.60
C ALA A 496 4.24 -14.06 24.69
N VAL A 497 4.31 -13.36 23.58
CA VAL A 497 5.50 -13.37 22.69
C VAL A 497 6.70 -12.77 23.42
N ALA A 498 6.56 -11.65 24.10
CA ALA A 498 7.64 -10.97 24.84
C ALA A 498 8.17 -11.84 25.98
N ALA A 499 7.30 -12.51 26.72
CA ALA A 499 7.68 -13.48 27.76
C ALA A 499 8.43 -14.68 27.18
N ARG A 500 7.96 -15.25 26.05
CA ARG A 500 8.61 -16.35 25.34
C ARG A 500 10.00 -15.94 24.81
N ILE A 501 10.17 -14.72 24.35
CA ILE A 501 11.46 -14.14 23.93
C ILE A 501 12.41 -13.97 25.12
N GLY A 502 11.89 -13.98 26.37
CA GLY A 502 12.67 -13.90 27.58
C GLY A 502 12.90 -12.48 28.10
N LEU A 503 11.93 -11.57 27.88
CA LEU A 503 11.94 -10.26 28.52
C LEU A 503 11.56 -10.36 29.99
N PRO A 504 12.08 -9.45 30.87
CA PRO A 504 11.60 -9.31 32.26
C PRO A 504 10.13 -8.91 32.33
N GLY A 505 9.44 -9.26 33.42
CA GLY A 505 7.99 -9.00 33.55
C GLY A 505 7.57 -7.55 33.40
N THR A 506 8.36 -6.58 33.85
CA THR A 506 8.10 -5.15 33.63
C THR A 506 8.16 -4.74 32.18
N GLU A 507 9.10 -5.32 31.43
CA GLU A 507 9.26 -5.07 29.99
C GLU A 507 8.16 -5.78 29.16
N VAL A 508 7.73 -6.97 29.62
CA VAL A 508 6.57 -7.67 29.04
C VAL A 508 5.31 -6.81 29.16
N ALA A 509 5.03 -6.26 30.35
CA ALA A 509 3.89 -5.37 30.59
C ALA A 509 3.98 -4.08 29.73
N LEU A 510 5.18 -3.53 29.55
CA LEU A 510 5.38 -2.35 28.71
C LEU A 510 5.11 -2.66 27.24
N ILE A 511 5.53 -3.81 26.72
CA ILE A 511 5.17 -4.25 25.34
C ILE A 511 3.65 -4.34 25.20
N GLY A 512 2.94 -4.96 26.17
CA GLY A 512 1.47 -4.99 26.19
C GLY A 512 0.86 -3.60 26.17
N THR A 513 1.42 -2.65 26.93
CA THR A 513 0.99 -1.25 26.96
C THR A 513 1.20 -0.56 25.60
N LEU A 514 2.37 -0.73 24.98
CA LEU A 514 2.65 -0.17 23.64
C LEU A 514 1.63 -0.68 22.61
N VAL A 515 1.34 -1.97 22.60
CA VAL A 515 0.37 -2.57 21.68
C VAL A 515 -1.05 -2.05 21.98
N ARG A 516 -1.44 -1.97 23.24
CA ARG A 516 -2.79 -1.49 23.64
C ARG A 516 -3.00 -0.03 23.27
N LEU A 517 -1.98 0.80 23.42
CA LEU A 517 -2.07 2.26 23.30
C LEU A 517 -1.52 2.81 21.97
N HIS A 518 -1.13 1.98 21.00
CA HIS A 518 -0.48 2.47 19.77
C HIS A 518 -1.35 3.44 18.95
N LEU A 519 -2.68 3.36 19.07
CA LEU A 519 -3.61 4.29 18.42
C LEU A 519 -4.01 5.51 19.30
N LEU A 520 -3.61 5.52 20.60
CA LEU A 520 -4.05 6.55 21.55
C LEU A 520 -3.67 7.97 21.09
N LEU A 521 -2.40 8.19 20.80
CA LEU A 521 -1.90 9.53 20.46
C LEU A 521 -2.53 10.08 19.15
N PRO A 522 -2.55 9.35 18.02
CA PRO A 522 -3.18 9.87 16.81
C PRO A 522 -4.69 10.05 16.94
N ASP A 523 -5.39 9.17 17.67
CA ASP A 523 -6.83 9.27 17.87
C ASP A 523 -7.18 10.49 18.75
N VAL A 524 -6.49 10.69 19.86
CA VAL A 524 -6.72 11.84 20.74
C VAL A 524 -6.33 13.13 20.03
N ALA A 525 -5.15 13.17 19.39
CA ALA A 525 -4.67 14.38 18.72
C ALA A 525 -5.62 14.89 17.62
N THR A 526 -6.29 13.97 16.91
CA THR A 526 -7.17 14.36 15.78
C THR A 526 -8.64 14.49 16.15
N ARG A 527 -9.06 13.93 17.31
CA ARG A 527 -10.49 13.86 17.67
C ARG A 527 -10.83 14.56 18.96
N ARG A 528 -9.83 14.99 19.74
CA ARG A 528 -10.06 15.64 21.05
C ARG A 528 -9.54 17.07 21.08
N ASP A 529 -10.12 17.85 21.96
CA ASP A 529 -9.65 19.20 22.23
C ASP A 529 -8.39 19.14 23.09
N LEU A 530 -7.25 19.50 22.49
CA LEU A 530 -5.96 19.47 23.17
C LEU A 530 -5.78 20.62 24.16
N SER A 531 -6.63 21.67 24.12
CA SER A 531 -6.63 22.75 25.08
C SER A 531 -7.36 22.37 26.37
N ASP A 532 -8.18 21.31 26.36
CA ASP A 532 -8.93 20.86 27.54
C ASP A 532 -8.02 20.08 28.50
N PRO A 533 -7.86 20.52 29.76
CA PRO A 533 -7.04 19.81 30.77
C PRO A 533 -7.46 18.37 31.01
N VAL A 534 -8.75 18.01 30.89
CA VAL A 534 -9.24 16.64 31.05
C VAL A 534 -8.69 15.71 29.97
N THR A 535 -8.57 16.20 28.73
CA THR A 535 -7.93 15.43 27.64
C THR A 535 -6.48 15.08 28.01
N ILE A 536 -5.71 16.04 28.47
CA ILE A 536 -4.30 15.85 28.81
C ILE A 536 -4.15 14.92 30.04
N ALA A 537 -4.98 15.13 31.09
CA ALA A 537 -4.96 14.29 32.28
C ALA A 537 -5.22 12.81 31.97
N ARG A 538 -6.21 12.51 31.14
CA ARG A 538 -6.53 11.13 30.73
C ARG A 538 -5.43 10.45 29.94
N VAL A 539 -4.79 11.16 29.02
CA VAL A 539 -3.66 10.60 28.28
C VAL A 539 -2.48 10.37 29.20
N ALA A 540 -2.17 11.32 30.10
CA ALA A 540 -1.11 11.18 31.10
C ALA A 540 -1.35 9.97 32.02
N GLU A 541 -2.59 9.77 32.50
CA GLU A 541 -2.97 8.63 33.33
C GLU A 541 -2.79 7.29 32.60
N GLN A 542 -3.21 7.20 31.32
CA GLN A 542 -3.09 5.96 30.53
C GLN A 542 -1.64 5.62 30.18
N VAL A 543 -0.84 6.64 29.89
CA VAL A 543 0.57 6.48 29.51
C VAL A 543 1.45 6.19 30.73
N GLY A 544 1.21 6.85 31.85
CA GLY A 544 1.81 6.62 33.15
C GLY A 544 3.16 7.31 33.38
N ASP A 545 4.07 7.32 32.40
CA ASP A 545 5.41 7.89 32.56
C ASP A 545 5.98 8.47 31.25
N PRO A 546 6.98 9.38 31.32
CA PRO A 546 7.58 10.02 30.15
C PRO A 546 8.29 9.06 29.19
N ALA A 547 8.90 7.99 29.67
CA ALA A 547 9.63 7.03 28.83
C ALA A 547 8.66 6.22 27.96
N THR A 548 7.52 5.82 28.53
CA THR A 548 6.42 5.18 27.80
C THR A 548 5.83 6.13 26.75
N LEU A 549 5.68 7.43 27.07
CA LEU A 549 5.24 8.44 26.10
C LEU A 549 6.19 8.56 24.92
N ASP A 550 7.51 8.54 25.14
CA ASP A 550 8.50 8.60 24.09
C ASP A 550 8.44 7.39 23.15
N LEU A 551 8.30 6.22 23.73
CA LEU A 551 8.14 4.97 22.97
C LEU A 551 6.87 5.00 22.11
N LEU A 552 5.73 5.42 22.66
CA LEU A 552 4.47 5.57 21.93
C LEU A 552 4.58 6.61 20.81
N HIS A 553 5.22 7.75 21.07
CA HIS A 553 5.40 8.79 20.05
C HIS A 553 6.28 8.30 18.89
N ALA A 554 7.39 7.63 19.20
CA ALA A 554 8.26 7.05 18.18
C ALA A 554 7.54 5.94 17.38
N LEU A 555 6.76 5.09 18.07
CA LEU A 555 5.97 4.03 17.46
C LEU A 555 4.92 4.59 16.48
N VAL A 556 4.16 5.60 16.88
CA VAL A 556 3.14 6.24 16.02
C VAL A 556 3.74 6.82 14.76
N ARG A 557 4.93 7.45 14.84
CA ARG A 557 5.63 7.98 13.68
C ARG A 557 6.12 6.88 12.74
N ALA A 558 6.60 5.77 13.30
CA ALA A 558 7.06 4.61 12.54
C ALA A 558 5.88 3.90 11.85
N ASP A 559 4.79 3.67 12.56
CA ASP A 559 3.57 3.06 12.03
C ASP A 559 2.98 3.90 10.89
N ALA A 560 2.86 5.20 11.10
CA ALA A 560 2.34 6.12 10.07
C ALA A 560 3.20 6.11 8.79
N ALA A 561 4.54 6.07 8.94
CA ALA A 561 5.46 5.97 7.80
C ALA A 561 5.32 4.63 7.04
N ALA A 562 5.07 3.54 7.76
CA ALA A 562 4.85 2.21 7.19
C ALA A 562 3.46 2.05 6.54
N THR A 563 2.44 2.72 7.07
CA THR A 563 1.06 2.65 6.56
C THR A 563 0.94 3.30 5.18
N GLY A 564 1.52 4.48 5.00
CA GLY A 564 1.56 5.17 3.70
C GLY A 564 1.26 6.67 3.78
N PRO A 565 1.39 7.40 2.66
CA PRO A 565 1.27 8.87 2.64
C PRO A 565 -0.09 9.39 3.09
N ALA A 566 -1.16 8.60 2.90
CA ALA A 566 -2.51 8.98 3.31
C ALA A 566 -2.73 8.90 4.84
N ALA A 567 -1.88 8.17 5.57
CA ALA A 567 -2.01 7.99 7.01
C ALA A 567 -1.48 9.19 7.81
N TRP A 568 -0.54 9.95 7.24
CA TRP A 568 0.16 11.03 7.92
C TRP A 568 0.26 12.29 7.07
N SER A 569 -0.18 13.41 7.64
CA SER A 569 0.03 14.75 7.09
C SER A 569 0.85 15.58 8.06
N ASP A 570 1.49 16.64 7.59
CA ASP A 570 2.23 17.58 8.44
C ASP A 570 1.35 18.18 9.54
N TRP A 571 0.07 18.39 9.25
CA TRP A 571 -0.90 18.87 10.22
C TRP A 571 -1.12 17.85 11.34
N LYS A 572 -1.36 16.57 10.99
CA LYS A 572 -1.54 15.49 11.97
C LYS A 572 -0.29 15.31 12.83
N GLY A 573 0.89 15.39 12.20
CA GLY A 573 2.16 15.37 12.91
C GLY A 573 2.32 16.48 13.94
N ARG A 574 1.90 17.71 13.59
CA ARG A 574 1.92 18.84 14.54
C ARG A 574 0.97 18.63 15.73
N LEU A 575 -0.24 18.13 15.49
CA LEU A 575 -1.19 17.84 16.58
C LEU A 575 -0.67 16.77 17.54
N VAL A 576 -0.10 15.69 17.01
CA VAL A 576 0.51 14.65 17.85
C VAL A 576 1.68 15.21 18.66
N ALA A 577 2.54 16.01 18.06
CA ALA A 577 3.67 16.64 18.75
C ALA A 577 3.20 17.64 19.84
N GLU A 578 2.13 18.39 19.57
CA GLU A 578 1.51 19.27 20.57
C GLU A 578 0.94 18.45 21.76
N LEU A 579 0.18 17.39 21.48
CA LEU A 579 -0.33 16.49 22.51
C LEU A 579 0.80 15.92 23.36
N VAL A 580 1.83 15.39 22.72
CA VAL A 580 3.01 14.81 23.41
C VAL A 580 3.69 15.86 24.31
N THR A 581 3.86 17.09 23.83
CA THR A 581 4.47 18.16 24.63
C THR A 581 3.64 18.50 25.87
N ARG A 582 2.32 18.60 25.74
CA ARG A 582 1.42 18.87 26.85
C ARG A 582 1.34 17.74 27.87
N VAL A 583 1.24 16.50 27.39
CA VAL A 583 1.23 15.30 28.24
C VAL A 583 2.56 15.15 28.98
N ARG A 584 3.69 15.38 28.30
CA ARG A 584 5.01 15.38 28.93
C ARG A 584 5.09 16.38 30.08
N THR A 585 4.67 17.62 29.84
CA THR A 585 4.64 18.66 30.88
C THR A 585 3.82 18.20 32.10
N ALA A 586 2.65 17.58 31.88
CA ALA A 586 1.84 17.05 32.95
C ALA A 586 2.52 15.92 33.71
N LEU A 587 3.18 14.99 33.01
CA LEU A 587 3.91 13.86 33.61
C LEU A 587 5.14 14.32 34.40
N ASP A 588 5.91 15.29 33.87
CA ASP A 588 7.15 15.77 34.49
C ASP A 588 6.89 16.68 35.70
N THR A 589 5.83 17.49 35.66
CA THR A 589 5.58 18.52 36.69
C THR A 589 4.42 18.21 37.62
N GLY A 590 3.56 17.25 37.26
CA GLY A 590 2.28 16.99 37.96
C GLY A 590 1.24 18.09 37.80
N VAL A 591 1.52 19.11 36.93
CA VAL A 591 0.62 20.26 36.69
C VAL A 591 0.10 20.19 35.27
N LEU A 592 -1.23 20.27 35.12
CA LEU A 592 -1.86 20.32 33.82
C LEU A 592 -1.56 21.68 33.14
N PRO A 593 -1.10 21.69 31.86
CA PRO A 593 -0.81 22.91 31.16
C PRO A 593 -2.10 23.73 30.93
N ALA A 594 -2.04 25.02 31.21
CA ALA A 594 -3.16 25.93 30.95
C ALA A 594 -3.54 25.94 29.44
N PRO A 595 -4.82 26.18 29.10
CA PRO A 595 -5.22 26.45 27.73
C PRO A 595 -4.38 27.59 27.12
N PRO A 596 -4.11 27.56 25.80
CA PRO A 596 -3.38 28.65 25.15
C PRO A 596 -4.15 29.98 25.29
N ALA A 597 -3.42 31.03 25.62
CA ALA A 597 -4.03 32.37 25.66
C ALA A 597 -4.53 32.77 24.27
N PRO A 598 -5.69 33.44 24.17
CA PRO A 598 -6.20 33.97 22.90
C PRO A 598 -5.17 34.86 22.24
N ASP A 599 -5.14 34.90 20.91
CA ASP A 599 -4.27 35.80 20.15
C ASP A 599 -4.62 37.27 20.52
N PRO A 600 -3.66 38.06 21.07
CA PRO A 600 -3.92 39.45 21.46
C PRO A 600 -4.48 40.30 20.31
N ALA A 601 -4.14 39.96 19.06
CA ALA A 601 -4.64 40.69 17.89
C ALA A 601 -6.14 40.43 17.62
N LEU A 602 -6.72 39.34 18.11
CA LEU A 602 -8.15 39.07 18.02
C LEU A 602 -8.95 39.73 19.15
N VAL A 603 -8.31 39.92 20.30
CA VAL A 603 -8.97 40.48 21.49
C VAL A 603 -8.96 42.02 21.45
N ALA A 604 -7.98 42.64 20.77
CA ALA A 604 -7.85 44.07 20.64
C ALA A 604 -8.52 44.58 19.34
N GLY A 605 -8.91 45.86 19.33
CA GLY A 605 -9.39 46.57 18.15
C GLY A 605 -10.92 46.49 17.89
N PRO A 606 -11.42 47.21 16.87
CA PRO A 606 -12.84 47.22 16.53
C PRO A 606 -13.28 45.93 15.81
N LEU A 607 -14.48 45.40 16.12
CA LEU A 607 -15.07 44.23 15.48
C LEU A 607 -15.68 44.59 14.11
N PRO A 608 -15.71 43.68 13.13
CA PRO A 608 -15.10 42.34 13.15
C PRO A 608 -13.60 42.37 12.81
N VAL A 609 -12.82 41.48 13.44
CA VAL A 609 -11.41 41.23 13.09
C VAL A 609 -11.31 39.95 12.29
N VAL A 610 -10.54 39.95 11.19
CA VAL A 610 -10.27 38.78 10.37
C VAL A 610 -8.78 38.71 10.06
N HIS A 611 -8.12 37.67 10.54
CA HIS A 611 -6.71 37.38 10.28
C HIS A 611 -6.58 36.09 9.43
N LEU A 612 -5.80 36.20 8.37
CA LEU A 612 -5.50 35.10 7.47
C LEU A 612 -3.97 34.88 7.45
N THR A 613 -3.49 33.78 7.94
CA THR A 613 -2.04 33.51 8.02
C THR A 613 -1.77 32.04 7.69
N GLY A 614 -1.22 31.79 6.51
CA GLY A 614 -0.92 30.41 6.06
C GLY A 614 -2.20 29.54 6.00
N ASP A 615 -2.23 28.50 6.82
CA ASP A 615 -3.38 27.57 6.97
C ASP A 615 -4.38 28.00 8.05
N ARG A 616 -4.17 29.17 8.70
CA ARG A 616 -5.00 29.65 9.81
C ARG A 616 -5.92 30.79 9.36
N VAL A 617 -7.20 30.63 9.66
CA VAL A 617 -8.23 31.67 9.53
C VAL A 617 -8.76 31.97 10.93
N ALA A 618 -8.57 33.19 11.41
CA ALA A 618 -9.01 33.62 12.72
C ALA A 618 -9.97 34.81 12.59
N VAL A 619 -11.10 34.72 13.27
CA VAL A 619 -12.18 35.71 13.20
C VAL A 619 -12.62 36.07 14.62
N ALA A 620 -12.69 37.39 14.91
CA ALA A 620 -13.36 37.89 16.11
C ALA A 620 -14.58 38.72 15.70
N ALA A 621 -15.72 38.45 16.33
CA ALA A 621 -16.96 39.17 16.06
C ALA A 621 -17.74 39.37 17.38
N ALA A 622 -18.83 40.18 17.35
CA ALA A 622 -19.77 40.20 18.46
C ALA A 622 -20.36 38.82 18.70
N ASP A 623 -20.42 38.42 19.98
CA ASP A 623 -20.91 37.09 20.34
C ASP A 623 -22.37 36.91 19.88
N ARG A 624 -22.61 35.89 19.05
CA ARG A 624 -23.92 35.53 18.56
C ARG A 624 -23.95 34.03 18.17
N ARG A 625 -25.13 33.43 18.30
CA ARG A 625 -25.36 32.08 17.83
C ARG A 625 -25.06 31.95 16.32
N GLY A 626 -24.61 30.75 15.89
CA GLY A 626 -24.34 30.44 14.49
C GLY A 626 -23.10 31.13 13.89
N LEU A 627 -22.23 31.72 14.70
CA LEU A 627 -21.01 32.36 14.20
C LEU A 627 -20.06 31.31 13.57
N LEU A 628 -19.86 30.16 14.20
CA LEU A 628 -19.06 29.06 13.67
C LEU A 628 -19.63 28.55 12.33
N ALA A 629 -20.94 28.35 12.25
CA ALA A 629 -21.62 27.97 11.02
C ALA A 629 -21.42 29.02 9.91
N THR A 630 -21.51 30.34 10.26
CA THR A 630 -21.28 31.43 9.32
C THR A 630 -19.85 31.40 8.75
N VAL A 631 -18.86 31.20 9.61
CA VAL A 631 -17.45 31.11 9.18
C VAL A 631 -17.23 29.85 8.33
N ALA A 632 -17.68 28.68 8.78
CA ALA A 632 -17.58 27.42 8.06
C ALA A 632 -18.23 27.50 6.66
N GLY A 633 -19.40 28.16 6.58
CA GLY A 633 -20.09 28.41 5.31
C GLY A 633 -19.28 29.28 4.35
N CYS A 634 -18.66 30.34 4.85
CA CYS A 634 -17.81 31.22 4.03
C CYS A 634 -16.57 30.45 3.52
N LEU A 635 -15.91 29.66 4.38
CA LEU A 635 -14.77 28.82 4.00
C LEU A 635 -15.14 27.80 2.92
N ALA A 636 -16.30 27.15 3.05
CA ALA A 636 -16.80 26.20 2.05
C ALA A 636 -17.09 26.86 0.68
N LEU A 637 -17.58 28.12 0.65
CA LEU A 637 -17.75 28.90 -0.59
C LEU A 637 -16.44 29.10 -1.33
N HIS A 638 -15.36 29.31 -0.59
CA HIS A 638 -14.01 29.47 -1.10
C HIS A 638 -13.29 28.14 -1.33
N ARG A 639 -13.99 27.01 -1.27
CA ARG A 639 -13.44 25.66 -1.48
C ARG A 639 -12.30 25.31 -0.53
N LEU A 640 -12.38 25.82 0.69
CA LEU A 640 -11.51 25.45 1.78
C LEU A 640 -12.14 24.31 2.60
N GLU A 641 -11.34 23.31 2.90
CA GLU A 641 -11.66 22.28 3.88
C GLU A 641 -11.20 22.76 5.24
N VAL A 642 -12.05 22.61 6.25
CA VAL A 642 -11.71 22.90 7.63
C VAL A 642 -11.17 21.63 8.26
N LEU A 643 -9.97 21.71 8.83
CA LEU A 643 -9.30 20.62 9.53
C LEU A 643 -9.57 20.66 11.03
N SER A 644 -9.65 21.85 11.61
CA SER A 644 -10.10 22.10 12.96
C SER A 644 -10.77 23.45 13.06
N ALA A 645 -11.72 23.59 13.98
CA ALA A 645 -12.34 24.85 14.32
C ALA A 645 -12.50 24.95 15.84
N ASP A 646 -12.06 26.05 16.42
CA ASP A 646 -12.20 26.38 17.83
C ASP A 646 -13.06 27.65 17.95
N ALA A 647 -14.04 27.62 18.82
CA ALA A 647 -14.88 28.79 19.11
C ALA A 647 -14.85 29.04 20.63
N SER A 648 -14.53 30.27 21.01
CA SER A 648 -14.50 30.71 22.41
C SER A 648 -15.07 32.09 22.56
N THR A 649 -15.47 32.47 23.77
CA THR A 649 -15.94 33.82 24.09
C THR A 649 -15.03 34.46 25.13
N VAL A 650 -14.48 35.63 24.81
CA VAL A 650 -13.60 36.38 25.68
C VAL A 650 -14.10 37.84 25.73
N ASP A 651 -14.46 38.32 26.90
CA ASP A 651 -14.94 39.70 27.13
C ASP A 651 -16.07 40.15 26.17
N GLY A 652 -17.03 39.24 25.90
CA GLY A 652 -18.17 39.49 25.02
C GLY A 652 -17.84 39.45 23.52
N ARG A 653 -16.65 39.01 23.15
CA ARG A 653 -16.22 38.74 21.78
C ARG A 653 -16.22 37.26 21.51
N ALA A 654 -16.89 36.80 20.49
CA ALA A 654 -16.75 35.44 20.01
C ALA A 654 -15.53 35.37 19.09
N LEU A 655 -14.63 34.44 19.39
CA LEU A 655 -13.42 34.13 18.64
C LEU A 655 -13.64 32.78 17.92
N VAL A 656 -13.42 32.76 16.61
CA VAL A 656 -13.46 31.51 15.82
C VAL A 656 -12.11 31.38 15.12
N GLU A 657 -11.40 30.33 15.43
CA GLU A 657 -10.12 29.99 14.81
C GLU A 657 -10.24 28.68 14.05
N CYS A 658 -9.97 28.70 12.75
CA CYS A 658 -10.01 27.54 11.89
C CYS A 658 -8.63 27.26 11.29
N ARG A 659 -8.27 25.98 11.22
CA ARG A 659 -7.21 25.51 10.31
C ARG A 659 -7.85 24.98 9.05
N VAL A 660 -7.30 25.38 7.92
CA VAL A 660 -7.91 25.12 6.61
C VAL A 660 -6.88 24.65 5.60
N GLN A 661 -7.36 23.90 4.60
CA GLN A 661 -6.56 23.58 3.42
C GLN A 661 -7.39 23.74 2.14
N PRO A 662 -6.78 24.06 1.00
CA PRO A 662 -7.49 24.10 -0.28
C PRO A 662 -7.99 22.69 -0.66
N ARG A 663 -9.27 22.58 -1.01
CA ARG A 663 -9.83 21.30 -1.49
C ARG A 663 -9.30 20.91 -2.87
N TYR A 664 -9.00 21.91 -3.70
CA TYR A 664 -8.49 21.72 -5.07
C TYR A 664 -7.51 22.84 -5.42
N GLY A 665 -6.34 22.48 -5.91
CA GLY A 665 -5.40 23.44 -6.51
C GLY A 665 -4.79 24.46 -5.53
N LEU A 666 -4.79 25.72 -5.93
CA LEU A 666 -4.19 26.82 -5.17
C LEU A 666 -5.14 27.38 -4.10
N PRO A 667 -4.62 27.96 -3.01
CA PRO A 667 -5.42 28.66 -2.02
C PRO A 667 -6.21 29.81 -2.67
N PRO A 668 -7.39 30.16 -2.12
CA PRO A 668 -8.18 31.29 -2.62
C PRO A 668 -7.46 32.60 -2.42
N ASP A 669 -7.88 33.64 -3.17
CA ASP A 669 -7.41 35.01 -2.96
C ASP A 669 -7.71 35.46 -1.52
N PRO A 670 -6.69 35.82 -0.71
CA PRO A 670 -6.88 36.25 0.67
C PRO A 670 -7.75 37.50 0.81
N ILE A 671 -7.70 38.41 -0.17
CA ILE A 671 -8.48 39.68 -0.15
C ILE A 671 -9.97 39.35 -0.31
N ALA A 672 -10.31 38.46 -1.27
CA ALA A 672 -11.70 38.06 -1.51
C ALA A 672 -12.24 37.24 -0.31
N LEU A 673 -11.47 36.29 0.21
CA LEU A 673 -11.83 35.52 1.39
C LEU A 673 -12.04 36.40 2.63
N GLY A 674 -11.08 37.27 2.93
CA GLY A 674 -11.17 38.19 4.07
C GLY A 674 -12.34 39.18 3.95
N GLY A 675 -12.64 39.64 2.74
CA GLY A 675 -13.80 40.49 2.45
C GLY A 675 -15.14 39.78 2.69
N ASP A 676 -15.28 38.57 2.19
CA ASP A 676 -16.48 37.74 2.38
C ASP A 676 -16.67 37.35 3.86
N LEU A 677 -15.60 36.99 4.58
CA LEU A 677 -15.65 36.73 6.02
C LEU A 677 -16.15 37.93 6.81
N ARG A 678 -15.55 39.12 6.59
CA ARG A 678 -15.99 40.33 7.30
C ARG A 678 -17.47 40.64 7.07
N ARG A 679 -17.95 40.53 5.82
CA ARG A 679 -19.37 40.73 5.49
C ARG A 679 -20.26 39.70 6.15
N ALA A 680 -19.91 38.43 6.07
CA ALA A 680 -20.71 37.32 6.63
C ALA A 680 -20.85 37.46 8.16
N VAL A 681 -19.74 37.73 8.88
CA VAL A 681 -19.79 37.90 10.34
C VAL A 681 -20.41 39.23 10.78
N ALA A 682 -20.48 40.21 9.91
CA ALA A 682 -21.26 41.43 10.14
C ALA A 682 -22.78 41.27 9.92
N GLY A 683 -23.22 40.08 9.44
CA GLY A 683 -24.64 39.76 9.28
C GLY A 683 -25.14 39.73 7.82
N ASP A 684 -24.27 39.87 6.84
CA ASP A 684 -24.63 39.74 5.42
C ASP A 684 -24.92 38.26 5.07
N VAL A 685 -26.22 37.93 5.03
CA VAL A 685 -26.69 36.56 4.71
C VAL A 685 -26.51 36.17 3.25
N SER A 686 -26.17 37.08 2.34
CA SER A 686 -25.98 36.82 0.93
C SER A 686 -24.82 35.86 0.67
N VAL A 687 -23.80 35.86 1.53
CA VAL A 687 -22.63 34.97 1.46
C VAL A 687 -23.04 33.53 1.73
N THR A 688 -23.80 33.29 2.79
CA THR A 688 -24.23 31.93 3.17
C THR A 688 -25.41 31.42 2.34
N GLN A 689 -26.29 32.29 1.83
CA GLN A 689 -27.36 31.92 0.89
C GLN A 689 -26.84 31.30 -0.40
N ARG A 690 -25.66 31.72 -0.88
CA ARG A 690 -25.01 31.12 -2.06
C ARG A 690 -24.67 29.63 -1.88
N LEU A 691 -24.56 29.13 -0.64
CA LEU A 691 -24.34 27.71 -0.37
C LEU A 691 -25.62 26.89 -0.44
N ARG A 692 -26.77 27.44 -0.04
CA ARG A 692 -28.06 26.71 0.00
C ARG A 692 -28.53 26.24 -1.39
N GLY A 693 -28.04 26.86 -2.47
CA GLY A 693 -28.36 26.51 -3.85
C GLY A 693 -27.42 25.50 -4.51
N ARG A 694 -26.41 24.99 -3.83
CA ARG A 694 -25.45 24.05 -4.39
C ARG A 694 -25.70 22.63 -3.86
N ALA A 695 -26.20 21.73 -4.73
CA ALA A 695 -26.20 20.28 -4.46
C ALA A 695 -24.74 19.80 -4.42
N LEU A 696 -24.30 19.30 -3.27
CA LEU A 696 -22.94 18.82 -3.07
C LEU A 696 -22.96 17.30 -3.01
N ALA A 697 -22.29 16.65 -3.96
CA ALA A 697 -22.19 15.19 -4.01
C ALA A 697 -21.34 14.67 -2.83
N ALA A 698 -21.88 13.72 -2.10
CA ALA A 698 -21.15 12.98 -1.07
C ALA A 698 -20.15 12.00 -1.71
N ARG A 699 -18.99 11.82 -1.06
CA ARG A 699 -17.98 10.81 -1.43
C ARG A 699 -17.79 9.91 -0.20
N GLY A 700 -18.13 8.63 -0.28
CA GLY A 700 -17.94 7.75 0.87
C GLY A 700 -18.18 6.27 0.56
N SER A 701 -17.91 5.42 1.54
CA SER A 701 -17.99 3.96 1.47
C SER A 701 -19.42 3.39 1.31
N GLY A 702 -20.45 4.24 1.35
CA GLY A 702 -21.85 3.83 1.35
C GLY A 702 -22.36 3.29 2.69
N ALA A 703 -21.57 3.34 3.77
CA ALA A 703 -22.04 3.02 5.11
C ALA A 703 -23.02 4.10 5.63
N ALA A 704 -24.05 3.70 6.38
CA ALA A 704 -24.98 4.63 6.97
C ALA A 704 -24.29 5.57 7.97
N PRO A 705 -24.61 6.90 7.96
CA PRO A 705 -24.05 7.83 8.91
C PRO A 705 -24.53 7.48 10.34
N ARG A 706 -23.68 7.79 11.33
CA ARG A 706 -24.00 7.55 12.74
C ARG A 706 -23.42 8.62 13.65
N VAL A 707 -24.07 8.81 14.79
CA VAL A 707 -23.64 9.69 15.86
C VAL A 707 -23.27 8.86 17.09
N VAL A 708 -22.19 9.24 17.79
CA VAL A 708 -21.73 8.62 19.02
C VAL A 708 -21.54 9.71 20.08
N TRP A 709 -22.11 9.50 21.28
CA TRP A 709 -21.98 10.43 22.41
C TRP A 709 -20.91 9.96 23.39
N HIS A 710 -20.09 10.88 23.89
CA HIS A 710 -19.03 10.61 24.86
C HIS A 710 -19.27 11.42 26.15
N ARG A 711 -19.56 10.74 27.25
CA ARG A 711 -20.04 11.37 28.51
C ARG A 711 -19.00 12.18 29.25
N GLU A 712 -17.74 11.82 29.18
CA GLU A 712 -16.70 12.36 30.06
C GLU A 712 -15.47 12.83 29.26
N ALA A 713 -15.70 13.43 28.11
CA ALA A 713 -14.60 13.75 27.19
C ALA A 713 -14.08 15.19 27.32
N ALA A 714 -14.72 16.05 28.11
CA ALA A 714 -14.36 17.47 28.26
C ALA A 714 -14.77 18.01 29.63
N THR A 715 -14.17 19.16 30.03
CA THR A 715 -14.41 19.82 31.31
C THR A 715 -15.80 20.47 31.39
N ASP A 716 -16.21 21.18 30.34
CA ASP A 716 -17.42 22.02 30.29
C ASP A 716 -18.25 21.83 29.01
N ALA A 717 -18.05 20.72 28.33
CA ALA A 717 -18.74 20.39 27.09
C ALA A 717 -19.06 18.88 27.02
N VAL A 718 -20.07 18.56 26.21
CA VAL A 718 -20.41 17.18 25.85
C VAL A 718 -19.89 16.92 24.44
N LEU A 719 -19.28 15.78 24.22
CA LEU A 719 -18.75 15.41 22.92
C LEU A 719 -19.75 14.57 22.13
N LEU A 720 -20.10 15.08 20.95
CA LEU A 720 -20.83 14.40 19.89
C LEU A 720 -19.86 14.07 18.76
N GLU A 721 -19.71 12.79 18.39
CA GLU A 721 -18.89 12.32 17.29
C GLU A 721 -19.80 11.89 16.13
N LEU A 722 -19.62 12.51 14.94
CA LEU A 722 -20.29 12.14 13.71
C LEU A 722 -19.35 11.28 12.87
N ARG A 723 -19.85 10.17 12.34
CA ARG A 723 -19.19 9.35 11.32
C ARG A 723 -20.07 9.31 10.09
N ALA A 724 -19.54 9.81 8.96
CA ALA A 724 -20.29 9.97 7.71
C ALA A 724 -19.37 9.98 6.49
N ALA A 725 -19.97 9.97 5.30
CA ALA A 725 -19.23 10.22 4.07
C ALA A 725 -18.71 11.66 4.00
N ASP A 726 -17.48 11.87 3.50
CA ASP A 726 -16.95 13.23 3.27
C ASP A 726 -17.77 13.94 2.20
N ALA A 727 -18.21 15.15 2.53
CA ALA A 727 -18.95 16.01 1.62
C ALA A 727 -18.55 17.48 1.77
N ALA A 728 -18.48 18.19 0.65
CA ALA A 728 -18.18 19.61 0.68
C ALA A 728 -19.20 20.40 1.53
N GLY A 729 -18.72 21.22 2.47
CA GLY A 729 -19.59 22.02 3.36
C GLY A 729 -20.30 21.19 4.45
N LEU A 730 -19.86 19.97 4.72
CA LEU A 730 -20.44 19.14 5.79
C LEU A 730 -20.40 19.85 7.15
N LEU A 731 -19.26 20.42 7.54
CA LEU A 731 -19.13 21.20 8.77
C LEU A 731 -20.17 22.34 8.86
N TYR A 732 -20.38 23.06 7.77
CA TYR A 732 -21.40 24.11 7.72
C TYR A 732 -22.81 23.57 7.96
N ARG A 733 -23.19 22.50 7.27
CA ARG A 733 -24.54 21.91 7.43
C ARG A 733 -24.77 21.39 8.83
N VAL A 734 -23.79 20.68 9.38
CA VAL A 734 -23.89 20.09 10.72
C VAL A 734 -23.91 21.18 11.80
N THR A 735 -23.07 22.21 11.68
CA THR A 735 -23.08 23.33 12.66
C THR A 735 -24.35 24.16 12.57
N CYS A 736 -24.95 24.35 11.37
CA CYS A 736 -26.28 24.95 11.23
C CYS A 736 -27.37 24.11 11.91
N ALA A 737 -27.38 22.79 11.68
CA ALA A 737 -28.36 21.89 12.25
C ALA A 737 -28.28 21.85 13.79
N LEU A 738 -27.07 21.83 14.34
CA LEU A 738 -26.85 21.92 15.80
C LEU A 738 -27.33 23.25 16.39
N ASP A 739 -27.04 24.37 15.70
CA ASP A 739 -27.48 25.72 16.13
C ASP A 739 -29.01 25.86 16.07
N GLU A 740 -29.64 25.39 14.99
CA GLU A 740 -31.10 25.35 14.83
C GLU A 740 -31.77 24.45 15.90
N ALA A 741 -31.12 23.35 16.30
CA ALA A 741 -31.59 22.49 17.36
C ALA A 741 -31.30 23.02 18.78
N GLY A 742 -30.65 24.19 18.89
CA GLY A 742 -30.39 24.90 20.16
C GLY A 742 -29.07 24.57 20.81
N ALA A 743 -28.21 23.76 20.22
CA ALA A 743 -26.90 23.43 20.75
C ALA A 743 -25.84 24.46 20.33
N GLN A 744 -24.97 24.84 21.27
CA GLN A 744 -23.83 25.73 20.99
C GLN A 744 -22.56 24.90 20.85
N VAL A 745 -21.87 24.99 19.71
CA VAL A 745 -20.61 24.32 19.46
C VAL A 745 -19.46 25.18 19.95
N ARG A 746 -18.68 24.66 20.92
CA ARG A 746 -17.46 25.29 21.45
C ARG A 746 -16.25 25.00 20.54
N ALA A 747 -16.11 23.75 20.13
CA ALA A 747 -15.02 23.32 19.28
C ALA A 747 -15.46 22.22 18.31
N ALA A 748 -14.81 22.11 17.19
CA ALA A 748 -14.98 21.02 16.25
C ALA A 748 -13.60 20.50 15.80
N ARG A 749 -13.45 19.18 15.73
CA ARG A 749 -12.27 18.50 15.18
C ARG A 749 -12.72 17.68 14.00
N ILE A 750 -12.15 17.94 12.84
CA ILE A 750 -12.55 17.36 11.58
C ILE A 750 -11.45 16.39 11.13
N CYS A 751 -11.79 15.13 11.00
CA CYS A 751 -10.84 14.09 10.62
C CYS A 751 -11.35 13.31 9.41
N THR A 752 -10.75 13.52 8.24
CA THR A 752 -11.07 12.79 7.01
C THR A 752 -10.18 11.54 6.89
N LEU A 753 -10.80 10.38 6.68
CA LEU A 753 -10.16 9.08 6.52
C LEU A 753 -10.56 8.47 5.16
N GLY A 754 -9.82 8.81 4.11
CA GLY A 754 -10.18 8.41 2.75
C GLY A 754 -11.41 9.14 2.24
N GLY A 755 -12.51 8.46 2.04
CA GLY A 755 -13.81 9.04 1.63
C GLY A 755 -14.79 9.28 2.78
N ASP A 756 -14.41 8.98 4.02
CA ASP A 756 -15.26 9.10 5.21
C ASP A 756 -14.67 10.11 6.20
N VAL A 757 -15.53 10.66 7.06
CA VAL A 757 -15.15 11.58 8.14
C VAL A 757 -15.48 11.03 9.51
N VAL A 758 -14.67 11.41 10.49
CA VAL A 758 -14.94 11.24 11.92
C VAL A 758 -14.81 12.62 12.56
N ASP A 759 -15.93 13.32 12.67
CA ASP A 759 -15.97 14.69 13.14
C ASP A 759 -16.45 14.76 14.59
N ALA A 760 -15.70 15.42 15.45
CA ALA A 760 -15.99 15.58 16.87
C ALA A 760 -16.46 17.00 17.15
N PHE A 761 -17.67 17.15 17.71
CA PHE A 761 -18.29 18.44 18.08
C PHE A 761 -18.38 18.54 19.61
N TYR A 762 -17.78 19.55 20.18
CA TYR A 762 -17.87 19.87 21.59
C TYR A 762 -19.04 20.83 21.81
N LEU A 763 -20.12 20.31 22.40
CA LEU A 763 -21.34 21.06 22.68
C LEU A 763 -21.27 21.63 24.10
N VAL A 764 -21.45 22.93 24.27
CA VAL A 764 -21.43 23.60 25.57
C VAL A 764 -22.58 23.08 26.45
N GLY A 765 -22.28 22.73 27.68
CA GLY A 765 -23.26 22.33 28.67
C GLY A 765 -22.99 20.97 29.32
N SER A 766 -23.94 20.55 30.18
CA SER A 766 -23.92 19.27 30.85
C SER A 766 -24.53 18.19 29.94
N TRP A 767 -24.44 16.91 30.40
CA TRP A 767 -25.01 15.78 29.66
C TRP A 767 -26.51 15.95 29.41
N PRO A 768 -26.93 16.01 28.11
CA PRO A 768 -28.32 16.31 27.80
C PRO A 768 -29.26 15.13 28.11
N PRO A 769 -30.54 15.37 28.40
CA PRO A 769 -31.57 14.33 28.51
C PRO A 769 -31.70 13.49 27.22
N ASP A 770 -32.28 12.31 27.31
CA ASP A 770 -32.41 11.37 26.22
C ASP A 770 -33.19 11.91 25.01
N ASP A 771 -34.26 12.66 25.28
CA ASP A 771 -35.09 13.33 24.28
C ASP A 771 -34.33 14.46 23.53
N GLU A 772 -33.49 15.20 24.24
CA GLU A 772 -32.64 16.23 23.67
C GLU A 772 -31.52 15.62 22.82
N ARG A 773 -30.89 14.54 23.31
CA ARG A 773 -29.88 13.79 22.54
C ARG A 773 -30.49 13.24 21.25
N ALA A 774 -31.66 12.60 21.33
CA ALA A 774 -32.34 12.06 20.16
C ALA A 774 -32.68 13.16 19.13
N ARG A 775 -33.09 14.35 19.60
CA ARG A 775 -33.37 15.50 18.72
C ARG A 775 -32.10 16.02 18.04
N LEU A 776 -31.00 16.19 18.79
CA LEU A 776 -29.72 16.64 18.24
C LEU A 776 -29.14 15.63 17.26
N GLU A 777 -29.20 14.33 17.59
CA GLU A 777 -28.77 13.24 16.72
C GLU A 777 -29.58 13.24 15.41
N ALA A 778 -30.89 13.34 15.48
CA ALA A 778 -31.75 13.41 14.30
C ALA A 778 -31.41 14.65 13.43
N ALA A 779 -31.16 15.81 14.04
CA ALA A 779 -30.78 17.02 13.34
C ALA A 779 -29.43 16.86 12.60
N VAL A 780 -28.43 16.27 13.26
CA VAL A 780 -27.11 16.01 12.67
C VAL A 780 -27.18 15.02 11.53
N LEU A 781 -27.90 13.90 11.72
CA LEU A 781 -28.09 12.87 10.68
C LEU A 781 -28.86 13.40 9.46
N ALA A 782 -29.82 14.31 9.66
CA ALA A 782 -30.53 14.94 8.56
C ALA A 782 -29.67 15.97 7.78
N ALA A 783 -28.58 16.44 8.35
CA ALA A 783 -27.64 17.38 7.71
C ALA A 783 -26.55 16.71 6.88
N VAL A 784 -26.41 15.39 6.96
CA VAL A 784 -25.40 14.62 6.22
C VAL A 784 -25.90 14.24 4.84
#